data_60e9f62232dbf6a68192a6cd872f4361
#
_entry.id   60e9f62232dbf6a68192a6cd872f4361
#
_cell.length_a   1.000
_cell.length_b   1.000
_cell.length_c   1.000
_cell.angle_alpha   90.00
_cell.angle_beta   90.00
_cell.angle_gamma   90.00
#
_symmetry.space_group_name_H-M   'P 1'
#
loop_
_entity.id
_entity.type
_entity.pdbx_description
1 polymer ?
#
loop_
_entity_poly.entity_id
_entity_poly.type
_entity_poly.pdbx_seq_one_letter_code
_entity_poly.pdbx_strand_id
1 'polypeptide(L)'
;MTWKLPTAPKTKRIETKDKKEASDFKKIGFSQKRMKNGKFVLEKKLEKWEYFQEKVRVFLDALGFQDIESGQVSWLGRYQIDVVGGYEGTFLVFECKSSNQPKQKKLTQEINIFAGKKTEIEKAIREKFGSKYIEVKFILALEDIDISEEDEKTAKENDIYIWGSNYLKTGEELFTLIGPLTLHYVLKELSVSSKPIRDEEGGADYKVPSFRITVGDQQLFSFFLPAEKLLNLVYVFRLQPGNEDAYQRFINRKRILGTKDEPGITEFINNGGFFKNTVVCSFERQVTFEPKSTGLLLQSSNIEFGILSIPKLYGTVWIIDGQHRIYGYAGANPESKKMHIGVMAYQDVEKKRQAKDFIDINQKQKSVDPNTLWDLLAQTDPYSVFGSITKAARELNRNGIFKNKILIPGKMFHRKKSSYPLKIANICNSLYDRRLLDYKGRDNLYKRTADVTDTNRYPDTIIDYPVDVLNSYFSLLWDIAEDTPEWRKGFITQNNGFNIFLRLLSEILKFQKGEWDKQSAKQLLEEPLKLYFNEQYEKIKEIRITTSNEAGRARVALEIIKHINRTKESFAREYIEQTEKRERASFEKLEPYQTLKELETGLRSFIEKQLKSLTTNWWKERIPSDVQIRAEENMARNESPWPWIKTEEKTPIFYINFPEYGKIIQRKDNWNDIFSKTFKDQTVVFSWLKELEDIRNKIAHFRNISVEESTTLRLNAGKILKTINPIEEDK
;
A
#
# COMPACT_ATOMS: atom_id res chain seq x y z
N MET A 1 -9.74 -16.86 22.85
CA MET A 1 -9.35 -15.90 23.89
C MET A 1 -8.46 -14.83 23.27
N THR A 2 -8.75 -13.56 23.51
CA THR A 2 -7.84 -12.47 23.13
C THR A 2 -7.09 -12.05 24.39
N TRP A 3 -5.77 -11.98 24.32
CA TRP A 3 -4.96 -11.44 25.41
C TRP A 3 -5.11 -9.92 25.43
N LYS A 4 -5.13 -9.35 26.62
CA LYS A 4 -5.24 -7.90 26.79
C LYS A 4 -3.97 -7.41 27.48
N LEU A 5 -3.25 -6.53 26.82
CA LEU A 5 -2.11 -5.86 27.45
C LEU A 5 -2.62 -4.95 28.59
N PRO A 6 -2.00 -4.97 29.76
CA PRO A 6 -2.32 -4.00 30.81
C PRO A 6 -2.13 -2.57 30.31
N THR A 7 -3.00 -1.67 30.71
CA THR A 7 -2.86 -0.25 30.36
C THR A 7 -1.83 0.42 31.30
N ALA A 8 -0.85 1.08 30.72
CA ALA A 8 0.11 1.85 31.50
C ALA A 8 -0.59 2.92 32.38
N PRO A 9 -0.19 3.09 33.63
CA PRO A 9 -0.79 4.06 34.51
C PRO A 9 -0.47 5.49 34.06
N LYS A 10 -1.46 6.37 34.02
CA LYS A 10 -1.27 7.81 33.72
C LYS A 10 -0.86 8.62 34.95
N THR A 11 -0.86 8.01 36.11
CA THR A 11 -0.51 8.62 37.38
C THR A 11 0.39 7.69 38.16
N LYS A 12 1.45 8.24 38.75
CA LYS A 12 2.30 7.53 39.69
C LYS A 12 1.74 7.71 41.10
N ARG A 13 1.60 6.61 41.84
CA ARG A 13 1.09 6.60 43.19
C ARG A 13 2.14 6.02 44.13
N ILE A 14 2.39 6.71 45.26
CA ILE A 14 3.32 6.31 46.30
C ILE A 14 2.59 6.34 47.63
N GLU A 15 2.88 5.35 48.48
CA GLU A 15 2.40 5.30 49.86
C GLU A 15 3.61 5.29 50.78
N THR A 16 3.67 6.25 51.71
CA THR A 16 4.72 6.30 52.75
C THR A 16 4.11 6.62 54.12
N LYS A 17 4.76 6.13 55.17
CA LYS A 17 4.42 6.51 56.55
C LYS A 17 5.29 7.69 57.01
N ASP A 18 6.41 7.95 56.30
CA ASP A 18 7.35 9.00 56.66
C ASP A 18 6.88 10.37 56.16
N LYS A 19 6.66 11.29 57.07
CA LYS A 19 6.26 12.68 56.77
C LYS A 19 7.33 13.47 56.01
N LYS A 20 8.60 13.19 56.27
CA LYS A 20 9.74 13.85 55.58
C LYS A 20 9.79 13.38 54.12
N GLU A 21 9.70 12.07 53.90
CA GLU A 21 9.63 11.46 52.56
C GLU A 21 8.42 11.99 51.78
N ALA A 22 7.22 12.05 52.41
CA ALA A 22 6.04 12.65 51.81
C ALA A 22 6.26 14.13 51.39
N SER A 23 6.98 14.89 52.21
CA SER A 23 7.34 16.27 51.88
C SER A 23 8.31 16.37 50.70
N ASP A 24 9.26 15.46 50.60
CA ASP A 24 10.23 15.43 49.51
C ASP A 24 9.56 15.04 48.21
N PHE A 25 8.61 14.09 48.18
CA PHE A 25 7.82 13.80 47.04
C PHE A 25 6.94 14.97 46.56
N LYS A 26 6.44 15.81 47.50
CA LYS A 26 5.72 17.04 47.13
C LYS A 26 6.62 18.04 46.37
N LYS A 27 7.88 18.17 46.76
CA LYS A 27 8.85 19.04 46.04
C LYS A 27 9.08 18.63 44.59
N ILE A 28 8.96 17.36 44.29
CA ILE A 28 9.11 16.81 42.93
C ILE A 28 7.78 16.60 42.19
N GLY A 29 6.73 17.29 42.63
CA GLY A 29 5.45 17.41 41.90
C GLY A 29 4.37 16.42 42.27
N PHE A 30 4.51 15.66 43.36
CA PHE A 30 3.42 14.83 43.88
C PHE A 30 2.43 15.66 44.71
N SER A 31 1.13 15.41 44.48
CA SER A 31 0.03 15.92 45.29
C SER A 31 -0.42 14.89 46.31
N GLN A 32 -0.64 15.29 47.54
CA GLN A 32 -1.21 14.41 48.56
C GLN A 32 -2.69 14.28 48.30
N LYS A 33 -3.20 13.03 48.08
CA LYS A 33 -4.61 12.75 47.85
C LYS A 33 -5.39 12.45 49.14
N ARG A 34 -4.83 11.64 50.01
CA ARG A 34 -5.47 11.23 51.29
C ARG A 34 -4.48 10.60 52.23
N MET A 35 -4.89 10.48 53.48
CA MET A 35 -4.28 9.55 54.45
C MET A 35 -5.12 8.30 54.53
N LYS A 36 -4.51 7.12 54.44
CA LYS A 36 -5.17 5.84 54.62
C LYS A 36 -4.32 4.96 55.54
N ASN A 37 -4.94 4.45 56.64
CA ASN A 37 -4.25 3.59 57.61
C ASN A 37 -2.91 4.17 58.10
N GLY A 38 -2.83 5.47 58.40
CA GLY A 38 -1.62 6.13 58.87
C GLY A 38 -0.55 6.34 57.80
N LYS A 39 -0.85 6.10 56.49
CA LYS A 39 0.06 6.32 55.38
C LYS A 39 -0.37 7.53 54.54
N PHE A 40 0.58 8.31 54.11
CA PHE A 40 0.37 9.35 53.10
C PHE A 40 0.27 8.69 51.73
N VAL A 41 -0.83 8.99 51.00
CA VAL A 41 -1.01 8.58 49.60
C VAL A 41 -0.77 9.79 48.72
N LEU A 42 0.30 9.73 47.91
CA LEU A 42 0.71 10.79 47.04
C LEU A 42 0.55 10.35 45.58
N GLU A 43 0.08 11.26 44.74
CA GLU A 43 -0.11 11.00 43.33
C GLU A 43 0.49 12.13 42.46
N LYS A 44 1.10 11.75 41.34
CA LYS A 44 1.61 12.66 40.31
C LYS A 44 1.10 12.21 38.96
N LYS A 45 0.51 13.14 38.19
CA LYS A 45 0.21 12.89 36.77
C LYS A 45 1.53 12.81 36.03
N LEU A 46 1.71 11.75 35.25
CA LEU A 46 2.92 11.55 34.46
C LEU A 46 2.95 12.52 33.27
N GLU A 47 4.11 13.11 33.03
CA GLU A 47 4.44 13.80 31.80
C GLU A 47 4.51 12.79 30.64
N LYS A 48 4.44 13.26 29.38
CA LYS A 48 4.39 12.38 28.22
C LYS A 48 5.60 11.42 28.16
N TRP A 49 6.78 11.89 28.46
CA TRP A 49 8.01 11.09 28.46
C TRP A 49 8.01 10.03 29.61
N GLU A 50 7.54 10.39 30.81
CA GLU A 50 7.37 9.44 31.91
C GLU A 50 6.33 8.36 31.58
N TYR A 51 5.21 8.77 30.95
CA TYR A 51 4.18 7.85 30.51
C TYR A 51 4.67 6.89 29.42
N PHE A 52 5.56 7.36 28.54
CA PHE A 52 6.18 6.50 27.53
C PHE A 52 7.10 5.44 28.14
N GLN A 53 7.93 5.83 29.13
CA GLN A 53 8.74 4.87 29.90
C GLN A 53 7.87 3.82 30.57
N GLU A 54 6.74 4.22 31.16
CA GLU A 54 5.77 3.28 31.75
C GLU A 54 5.11 2.35 30.73
N LYS A 55 4.86 2.79 29.53
CA LYS A 55 4.41 1.89 28.45
C LYS A 55 5.44 0.82 28.12
N VAL A 56 6.71 1.19 27.99
CA VAL A 56 7.81 0.22 27.77
C VAL A 56 7.86 -0.76 28.94
N ARG A 57 7.85 -0.29 30.17
CA ARG A 57 7.86 -1.12 31.39
C ARG A 57 6.71 -2.13 31.40
N VAL A 58 5.48 -1.66 31.20
CA VAL A 58 4.27 -2.51 31.21
C VAL A 58 4.31 -3.54 30.07
N PHE A 59 4.85 -3.18 28.92
CA PHE A 59 5.03 -4.10 27.82
C PHE A 59 6.02 -5.22 28.16
N LEU A 60 7.17 -4.89 28.76
CA LEU A 60 8.15 -5.88 29.22
C LEU A 60 7.58 -6.81 30.29
N ASP A 61 6.85 -6.25 31.25
CA ASP A 61 6.18 -7.01 32.32
C ASP A 61 5.16 -8.02 31.76
N ALA A 62 4.34 -7.57 30.82
CA ALA A 62 3.37 -8.44 30.14
C ALA A 62 4.01 -9.55 29.31
N LEU A 63 5.21 -9.35 28.81
CA LEU A 63 6.02 -10.35 28.11
C LEU A 63 6.72 -11.34 29.06
N GLY A 64 6.73 -11.08 30.37
CA GLY A 64 7.35 -11.95 31.37
C GLY A 64 8.82 -11.63 31.65
N PHE A 65 9.29 -10.44 31.31
CA PHE A 65 10.59 -9.98 31.79
C PHE A 65 10.62 -9.83 33.30
N GLN A 66 11.77 -9.99 33.89
CA GLN A 66 12.04 -9.85 35.33
C GLN A 66 13.01 -8.70 35.56
N ASP A 67 13.21 -8.34 36.84
CA ASP A 67 14.12 -7.26 37.24
C ASP A 67 13.87 -5.96 36.46
N ILE A 68 12.57 -5.65 36.25
CA ILE A 68 12.16 -4.47 35.49
C ILE A 68 12.16 -3.25 36.42
N GLU A 69 12.89 -2.22 36.01
CA GLU A 69 12.88 -0.91 36.66
C GLU A 69 12.61 0.17 35.60
N SER A 70 11.89 1.24 35.96
CA SER A 70 11.62 2.41 35.13
C SER A 70 11.86 3.72 35.92
N GLY A 71 12.15 4.78 35.18
CA GLY A 71 12.59 6.02 35.78
C GLY A 71 14.10 5.99 36.03
N GLN A 72 14.64 6.91 36.83
CA GLN A 72 16.07 6.85 37.16
C GLN A 72 16.41 5.54 37.88
N VAL A 73 17.05 4.63 37.14
CA VAL A 73 17.50 3.35 37.70
C VAL A 73 18.62 3.59 38.69
N SER A 74 18.31 3.53 39.99
CA SER A 74 19.13 4.02 41.07
C SER A 74 20.52 3.37 41.19
N TRP A 75 20.65 2.09 40.86
CA TRP A 75 21.90 1.31 40.95
C TRP A 75 22.86 1.56 39.77
N LEU A 76 22.39 2.18 38.68
CA LEU A 76 23.22 2.61 37.57
C LEU A 76 23.94 3.96 37.85
N GLY A 77 23.79 4.51 39.05
CA GLY A 77 24.51 5.66 39.52
C GLY A 77 24.26 6.92 38.70
N ARG A 78 25.33 7.49 38.14
CA ARG A 78 25.27 8.72 37.34
C ARG A 78 24.64 8.53 35.94
N TYR A 79 24.44 7.30 35.52
CA TYR A 79 23.84 7.00 34.22
C TYR A 79 22.32 7.04 34.35
N GLN A 80 21.71 8.04 33.70
CA GLN A 80 20.27 8.14 33.60
C GLN A 80 19.79 7.14 32.54
N ILE A 81 19.35 5.96 32.96
CA ILE A 81 18.76 4.95 32.13
C ILE A 81 17.25 4.90 32.42
N ASP A 82 16.46 4.90 31.37
CA ASP A 82 15.01 5.09 31.46
C ASP A 82 14.25 3.84 31.88
N VAL A 83 14.53 2.69 31.24
CA VAL A 83 13.90 1.42 31.55
C VAL A 83 14.91 0.29 31.39
N VAL A 84 14.84 -0.70 32.26
CA VAL A 84 15.60 -1.95 32.15
C VAL A 84 14.71 -3.15 32.39
N GLY A 85 15.13 -4.32 31.91
CA GLY A 85 14.44 -5.58 32.19
C GLY A 85 15.24 -6.78 31.73
N GLY A 86 15.18 -7.86 32.50
CA GLY A 86 15.94 -9.08 32.24
C GLY A 86 15.06 -10.28 31.87
N TYR A 87 15.55 -11.13 30.96
CA TYR A 87 14.91 -12.38 30.62
C TYR A 87 15.98 -13.45 30.30
N GLU A 88 16.00 -14.52 31.08
CA GLU A 88 16.77 -15.75 30.82
C GLU A 88 18.20 -15.55 30.28
N GLY A 89 19.02 -14.76 30.95
CA GLY A 89 20.42 -14.52 30.57
C GLY A 89 20.63 -13.31 29.67
N THR A 90 19.56 -12.67 29.18
CA THR A 90 19.61 -11.42 28.43
C THR A 90 19.06 -10.26 29.26
N PHE A 91 19.71 -9.11 29.21
CA PHE A 91 19.30 -7.88 29.88
C PHE A 91 19.09 -6.76 28.87
N LEU A 92 17.92 -6.14 28.89
CA LEU A 92 17.55 -5.04 28.01
C LEU A 92 17.75 -3.70 28.72
N VAL A 93 18.35 -2.75 28.03
CA VAL A 93 18.61 -1.39 28.51
C VAL A 93 18.00 -0.41 27.53
N PHE A 94 17.09 0.44 28.01
CA PHE A 94 16.35 1.36 27.17
C PHE A 94 16.68 2.81 27.48
N GLU A 95 16.95 3.57 26.41
CA GLU A 95 16.88 5.02 26.39
C GLU A 95 15.58 5.40 25.66
N CYS A 96 14.68 6.15 26.30
CA CYS A 96 13.36 6.49 25.79
C CYS A 96 13.30 7.97 25.38
N LYS A 97 12.88 8.24 24.16
CA LYS A 97 12.68 9.62 23.68
C LYS A 97 11.25 9.78 23.15
N SER A 98 10.55 10.81 23.60
CA SER A 98 9.23 11.15 23.12
C SER A 98 9.10 12.61 22.71
N SER A 99 8.13 12.93 21.88
CA SER A 99 7.79 14.28 21.47
C SER A 99 6.30 14.54 21.63
N ASN A 100 5.90 15.77 21.98
CA ASN A 100 4.50 16.15 22.12
C ASN A 100 3.74 16.11 20.79
N GLN A 101 4.46 16.29 19.70
CA GLN A 101 3.92 16.16 18.33
C GLN A 101 4.90 15.35 17.48
N PRO A 102 4.39 14.62 16.47
CA PRO A 102 5.26 13.92 15.54
C PRO A 102 6.26 14.89 14.87
N LYS A 103 7.53 14.60 14.99
CA LYS A 103 8.60 15.40 14.37
C LYS A 103 9.79 14.56 13.98
N GLN A 104 10.52 15.02 12.99
CA GLN A 104 11.85 14.51 12.71
C GLN A 104 12.86 15.16 13.63
N LYS A 105 13.73 14.37 14.25
CA LYS A 105 14.80 14.85 15.11
C LYS A 105 16.09 14.12 14.77
N LYS A 106 17.20 14.86 14.66
CA LYS A 106 18.54 14.27 14.55
C LYS A 106 18.94 13.81 15.94
N LEU A 107 19.26 12.54 16.08
CA LEU A 107 19.62 11.89 17.36
C LEU A 107 21.04 11.33 17.38
N THR A 108 21.87 11.64 16.39
CA THR A 108 23.25 11.14 16.27
C THR A 108 24.04 11.37 17.54
N GLN A 109 23.93 12.56 18.18
CA GLN A 109 24.62 12.87 19.42
C GLN A 109 24.13 12.02 20.59
N GLU A 110 22.81 11.87 20.75
CA GLU A 110 22.20 11.06 21.80
C GLU A 110 22.59 9.59 21.65
N ILE A 111 22.62 9.06 20.40
CA ILE A 111 23.05 7.70 20.09
C ILE A 111 24.52 7.50 20.50
N ASN A 112 25.39 8.43 20.14
CA ASN A 112 26.81 8.35 20.50
C ASN A 112 27.06 8.44 22.04
N ILE A 113 26.29 9.26 22.72
CA ILE A 113 26.35 9.35 24.20
C ILE A 113 25.88 8.03 24.82
N PHE A 114 24.82 7.43 24.31
CA PHE A 114 24.30 6.14 24.79
C PHE A 114 25.29 5.02 24.50
N ALA A 115 25.88 4.99 23.31
CA ALA A 115 26.93 4.06 22.91
C ALA A 115 28.14 4.14 23.85
N GLY A 116 28.59 5.34 24.17
CA GLY A 116 29.75 5.57 25.07
C GLY A 116 29.54 5.07 26.51
N LYS A 117 28.28 4.88 26.93
CA LYS A 117 27.96 4.38 28.28
C LYS A 117 27.89 2.84 28.36
N LYS A 118 27.89 2.12 27.24
CA LYS A 118 27.61 0.68 27.18
C LYS A 118 28.48 -0.14 28.13
N THR A 119 29.81 -0.01 28.03
CA THR A 119 30.76 -0.78 28.82
C THR A 119 30.58 -0.61 30.34
N GLU A 120 30.29 0.62 30.76
CA GLU A 120 30.08 0.93 32.17
C GLU A 120 28.73 0.40 32.68
N ILE A 121 27.70 0.45 31.86
CA ILE A 121 26.39 -0.13 32.17
C ILE A 121 26.49 -1.66 32.26
N GLU A 122 27.16 -2.31 31.34
CA GLU A 122 27.41 -3.76 31.37
C GLU A 122 28.18 -4.16 32.65
N LYS A 123 29.17 -3.37 33.06
CA LYS A 123 29.89 -3.60 34.30
C LYS A 123 28.97 -3.48 35.53
N ALA A 124 28.16 -2.46 35.60
CA ALA A 124 27.18 -2.29 36.69
C ALA A 124 26.15 -3.42 36.76
N ILE A 125 25.67 -3.93 35.57
CA ILE A 125 24.80 -5.09 35.52
C ILE A 125 25.49 -6.34 36.07
N ARG A 126 26.74 -6.58 35.71
CA ARG A 126 27.51 -7.73 36.25
C ARG A 126 27.75 -7.59 37.75
N GLU A 127 28.03 -6.37 38.25
CA GLU A 127 28.20 -6.12 39.69
C GLU A 127 26.88 -6.39 40.45
N LYS A 128 25.73 -6.02 39.92
CA LYS A 128 24.43 -6.18 40.58
C LYS A 128 23.88 -7.62 40.48
N PHE A 129 23.99 -8.26 39.34
CA PHE A 129 23.33 -9.52 39.04
C PHE A 129 24.27 -10.71 38.84
N GLY A 130 25.60 -10.49 38.96
CA GLY A 130 26.60 -11.54 38.74
C GLY A 130 26.51 -12.11 37.29
N SER A 131 26.51 -13.42 37.20
CA SER A 131 26.39 -14.14 35.89
C SER A 131 24.95 -14.42 35.43
N LYS A 132 23.91 -13.82 36.11
CA LYS A 132 22.51 -14.02 35.75
C LYS A 132 22.22 -13.56 34.33
N TYR A 133 22.83 -12.44 33.91
CA TYR A 133 22.68 -11.88 32.58
C TYR A 133 24.04 -11.84 31.89
N ILE A 134 24.17 -12.62 30.80
CA ILE A 134 25.39 -12.77 30.03
C ILE A 134 25.41 -11.79 28.86
N GLU A 135 24.24 -11.57 28.26
CA GLU A 135 24.05 -10.72 27.09
C GLU A 135 23.27 -9.47 27.44
N VAL A 136 23.76 -8.30 27.01
CA VAL A 136 23.09 -7.02 27.20
C VAL A 136 22.71 -6.44 25.84
N LYS A 137 21.46 -6.04 25.69
CA LYS A 137 20.94 -5.37 24.48
C LYS A 137 20.57 -3.93 24.81
N PHE A 138 21.03 -3.02 23.96
CA PHE A 138 20.78 -1.59 24.09
C PHE A 138 19.74 -1.14 23.08
N ILE A 139 18.68 -0.51 23.55
CA ILE A 139 17.54 -0.12 22.75
C ILE A 139 17.24 1.37 22.89
N LEU A 140 17.15 2.08 21.76
CA LEU A 140 16.61 3.42 21.68
C LEU A 140 15.14 3.34 21.34
N ALA A 141 14.27 3.58 22.31
CA ALA A 141 12.83 3.58 22.13
C ALA A 141 12.31 4.99 21.82
N LEU A 142 11.49 5.12 20.78
CA LEU A 142 11.03 6.39 20.25
C LEU A 142 9.50 6.46 20.21
N GLU A 143 8.93 7.59 20.67
CA GLU A 143 7.51 7.90 20.51
C GLU A 143 7.32 9.28 19.88
N ASP A 144 6.62 9.34 18.75
CA ASP A 144 6.40 10.56 17.96
C ASP A 144 7.71 11.26 17.52
N ILE A 145 8.75 10.49 17.29
CA ILE A 145 10.05 10.95 16.76
C ILE A 145 10.43 10.06 15.58
N ASP A 146 10.69 10.70 14.43
CA ASP A 146 11.32 10.07 13.27
C ASP A 146 12.80 10.38 13.27
N ILE A 147 13.61 9.40 12.93
CA ILE A 147 15.06 9.55 12.82
C ILE A 147 15.52 9.54 11.38
N SER A 148 16.72 10.07 11.15
CA SER A 148 17.34 10.05 9.84
C SER A 148 17.99 8.71 9.55
N GLU A 149 18.29 8.43 8.28
CA GLU A 149 19.07 7.24 7.90
C GLU A 149 20.50 7.27 8.47
N GLU A 150 21.06 8.47 8.67
CA GLU A 150 22.34 8.66 9.34
C GLU A 150 22.27 8.19 10.80
N ASP A 151 21.16 8.51 11.49
CA ASP A 151 20.93 8.04 12.86
C ASP A 151 20.74 6.52 12.92
N GLU A 152 19.98 5.94 11.98
CA GLU A 152 19.80 4.49 11.87
C GLU A 152 21.13 3.77 11.65
N LYS A 153 21.97 4.32 10.73
CA LYS A 153 23.31 3.80 10.48
C LYS A 153 24.19 3.89 11.71
N THR A 154 24.21 5.05 12.36
CA THR A 154 25.00 5.27 13.59
C THR A 154 24.58 4.32 14.71
N ALA A 155 23.28 4.10 14.89
CA ALA A 155 22.76 3.16 15.89
C ALA A 155 23.20 1.72 15.58
N LYS A 156 23.09 1.30 14.31
CA LYS A 156 23.51 -0.03 13.87
C LYS A 156 25.00 -0.27 14.03
N GLU A 157 25.83 0.71 13.69
CA GLU A 157 27.30 0.64 13.88
C GLU A 157 27.70 0.53 15.36
N ASN A 158 26.83 0.97 16.26
CA ASN A 158 27.03 0.91 17.71
C ASN A 158 26.24 -0.23 18.40
N ASP A 159 25.66 -1.18 17.67
CA ASP A 159 24.80 -2.24 18.21
C ASP A 159 23.68 -1.71 19.13
N ILE A 160 23.02 -0.64 18.71
CA ILE A 160 21.85 -0.08 19.36
C ILE A 160 20.62 -0.39 18.49
N TYR A 161 19.68 -1.09 19.07
CA TYR A 161 18.41 -1.41 18.41
C TYR A 161 17.45 -0.21 18.50
N ILE A 162 16.71 0.06 17.44
CA ILE A 162 15.74 1.16 17.41
C ILE A 162 14.33 0.61 17.50
N TRP A 163 13.61 0.98 18.57
CA TRP A 163 12.18 0.75 18.69
C TRP A 163 11.42 2.05 18.41
N GLY A 164 11.01 2.24 17.16
CA GLY A 164 10.17 3.38 16.79
C GLY A 164 8.74 3.26 17.36
N SER A 165 7.96 4.30 17.24
CA SER A 165 6.58 4.38 17.78
C SER A 165 5.66 3.27 17.25
N ASN A 166 5.90 2.79 16.05
CA ASN A 166 5.18 1.66 15.50
C ASN A 166 5.63 0.32 16.09
N TYR A 167 6.84 0.23 16.63
CA TYR A 167 7.34 -1.03 17.18
C TYR A 167 6.53 -1.44 18.41
N LEU A 168 6.36 -0.55 19.38
CA LEU A 168 5.55 -0.83 20.56
C LEU A 168 4.09 -1.11 20.21
N LYS A 169 3.49 -0.25 19.38
CA LYS A 169 2.11 -0.47 18.90
C LYS A 169 1.93 -1.82 18.22
N THR A 170 2.89 -2.20 17.42
CA THR A 170 2.90 -3.50 16.75
C THR A 170 3.08 -4.65 17.74
N GLY A 171 3.96 -4.49 18.73
CA GLY A 171 4.12 -5.45 19.83
C GLY A 171 2.82 -5.62 20.64
N GLU A 172 2.12 -4.53 20.93
CA GLU A 172 0.81 -4.54 21.58
C GLU A 172 -0.25 -5.26 20.75
N GLU A 173 -0.30 -4.99 19.44
CA GLU A 173 -1.20 -5.68 18.52
C GLU A 173 -0.89 -7.18 18.43
N LEU A 174 0.39 -7.52 18.37
CA LEU A 174 0.86 -8.90 18.34
C LEU A 174 0.54 -9.63 19.65
N PHE A 175 0.77 -8.99 20.81
CA PHE A 175 0.41 -9.52 22.12
C PHE A 175 -1.10 -9.81 22.21
N THR A 176 -1.94 -8.95 21.65
CA THR A 176 -3.39 -9.19 21.60
C THR A 176 -3.75 -10.44 20.79
N LEU A 177 -2.95 -10.80 19.79
CA LEU A 177 -3.18 -11.93 18.88
C LEU A 177 -2.57 -13.24 19.39
N ILE A 178 -1.29 -13.22 19.80
CA ILE A 178 -0.53 -14.43 20.15
C ILE A 178 -0.08 -14.48 21.61
N GLY A 179 -0.44 -13.48 22.41
CA GLY A 179 -0.16 -13.46 23.86
C GLY A 179 1.32 -13.57 24.19
N PRO A 180 1.69 -14.44 25.15
CA PRO A 180 3.08 -14.61 25.60
C PRO A 180 4.08 -14.99 24.51
N LEU A 181 3.64 -15.59 23.38
CA LEU A 181 4.54 -15.89 22.27
C LEU A 181 5.16 -14.63 21.65
N THR A 182 4.60 -13.45 21.90
CA THR A 182 5.17 -12.16 21.51
C THR A 182 6.57 -11.94 22.08
N LEU A 183 6.87 -12.51 23.24
CA LEU A 183 8.21 -12.48 23.83
C LEU A 183 9.27 -13.06 22.86
N HIS A 184 9.00 -14.23 22.32
CA HIS A 184 9.95 -14.86 21.40
C HIS A 184 10.14 -14.04 20.12
N TYR A 185 9.08 -13.38 19.68
CA TYR A 185 9.15 -12.43 18.57
C TYR A 185 10.10 -11.28 18.87
N VAL A 186 9.95 -10.63 20.03
CA VAL A 186 10.81 -9.52 20.49
C VAL A 186 12.26 -9.97 20.62
N LEU A 187 12.51 -11.12 21.24
CA LEU A 187 13.87 -11.66 21.41
C LEU A 187 14.53 -11.97 20.05
N LYS A 188 13.77 -12.53 19.10
CA LYS A 188 14.27 -12.79 17.74
C LYS A 188 14.66 -11.50 17.01
N GLU A 189 13.86 -10.44 17.13
CA GLU A 189 14.15 -9.13 16.56
C GLU A 189 15.43 -8.49 17.16
N LEU A 190 15.71 -8.76 18.42
CA LEU A 190 16.93 -8.33 19.11
C LEU A 190 18.12 -9.28 18.88
N SER A 191 17.98 -10.23 17.95
CA SER A 191 19.02 -11.23 17.65
C SER A 191 19.45 -12.05 18.88
N VAL A 192 18.54 -12.23 19.83
CA VAL A 192 18.76 -13.11 20.99
C VAL A 192 18.52 -14.55 20.59
N SER A 193 19.41 -15.46 21.00
CA SER A 193 19.28 -16.87 20.69
C SER A 193 18.00 -17.47 21.24
N SER A 194 17.20 -18.13 20.36
CA SER A 194 15.99 -18.82 20.78
C SER A 194 16.30 -20.03 21.63
N LYS A 195 15.59 -20.20 22.75
CA LYS A 195 15.67 -21.42 23.56
C LYS A 195 14.71 -22.49 23.09
N PRO A 196 14.99 -23.78 23.36
CA PRO A 196 14.08 -24.86 23.04
C PRO A 196 12.70 -24.67 23.69
N ILE A 197 11.65 -24.88 22.89
CA ILE A 197 10.27 -24.91 23.36
C ILE A 197 10.08 -26.20 24.13
N ARG A 198 9.65 -26.09 25.38
CA ARG A 198 9.31 -27.24 26.23
C ARG A 198 7.81 -27.50 26.11
N ASP A 199 7.44 -28.67 25.67
CA ASP A 199 6.07 -29.16 25.62
C ASP A 199 5.95 -30.54 26.29
N GLU A 200 4.72 -31.07 26.39
CA GLU A 200 4.42 -32.34 27.05
C GLU A 200 5.04 -33.54 26.32
N GLU A 201 5.37 -33.42 25.01
CA GLU A 201 5.95 -34.55 24.24
C GLU A 201 7.44 -34.75 24.49
N GLY A 202 8.12 -33.80 25.13
CA GLY A 202 9.56 -33.84 25.32
C GLY A 202 10.33 -33.86 24.00
N GLY A 203 11.67 -34.13 24.06
CA GLY A 203 12.54 -34.14 22.88
C GLY A 203 12.85 -32.75 22.30
N ALA A 204 13.90 -32.70 21.48
CA ALA A 204 14.37 -31.46 20.87
C ALA A 204 13.64 -31.09 19.58
N ASP A 205 12.98 -32.05 18.92
CA ASP A 205 12.38 -31.92 17.61
C ASP A 205 10.95 -32.44 17.57
N TYR A 206 10.11 -31.82 16.71
CA TYR A 206 8.89 -32.45 16.26
C TYR A 206 9.18 -33.41 15.13
N LYS A 207 8.79 -34.68 15.29
CA LYS A 207 8.92 -35.73 14.27
C LYS A 207 7.59 -35.90 13.55
N VAL A 208 7.54 -35.59 12.28
CA VAL A 208 6.30 -35.60 11.48
C VAL A 208 6.46 -36.41 10.20
N PRO A 209 5.46 -37.22 9.82
CA PRO A 209 5.41 -37.82 8.50
C PRO A 209 5.38 -36.72 7.42
N SER A 210 6.26 -36.86 6.43
CA SER A 210 6.41 -35.82 5.38
C SER A 210 6.78 -36.45 4.05
N PHE A 211 6.38 -35.77 2.98
CA PHE A 211 6.94 -35.95 1.65
C PHE A 211 8.06 -34.96 1.42
N ARG A 212 9.24 -35.43 1.05
CA ARG A 212 10.31 -34.61 0.51
C ARG A 212 10.18 -34.60 -1.01
N ILE A 213 10.13 -33.42 -1.61
CA ILE A 213 9.98 -33.22 -3.05
C ILE A 213 11.19 -32.42 -3.53
N THR A 214 11.94 -32.96 -4.49
CA THR A 214 13.06 -32.25 -5.10
C THR A 214 12.64 -31.62 -6.42
N VAL A 215 12.78 -30.29 -6.52
CA VAL A 215 12.43 -29.50 -7.72
C VAL A 215 13.67 -28.67 -8.10
N GLY A 216 14.38 -29.12 -9.15
CA GLY A 216 15.67 -28.54 -9.51
C GLY A 216 16.70 -28.77 -8.37
N ASP A 217 17.24 -27.66 -7.86
CA ASP A 217 18.17 -27.61 -6.74
C ASP A 217 17.51 -27.49 -5.36
N GLN A 218 16.17 -27.46 -5.32
CA GLN A 218 15.42 -27.16 -4.11
C GLN A 218 14.76 -28.38 -3.50
N GLN A 219 14.76 -28.41 -2.16
CA GLN A 219 14.02 -29.38 -1.38
C GLN A 219 12.79 -28.73 -0.75
N LEU A 220 11.63 -29.33 -1.03
CA LEU A 220 10.35 -28.96 -0.45
C LEU A 220 9.86 -30.10 0.44
N PHE A 221 9.28 -29.76 1.57
CA PHE A 221 8.65 -30.68 2.48
C PHE A 221 7.16 -30.40 2.56
N SER A 222 6.34 -31.43 2.35
CA SER A 222 4.89 -31.36 2.52
C SER A 222 4.47 -32.22 3.70
N PHE A 223 3.87 -31.59 4.70
CA PHE A 223 3.49 -32.26 5.95
C PHE A 223 2.28 -31.58 6.61
N PHE A 224 1.76 -32.25 7.65
CA PHE A 224 0.70 -31.71 8.50
C PHE A 224 1.21 -31.60 9.93
N LEU A 225 0.89 -30.47 10.57
CA LEU A 225 1.25 -30.23 11.97
C LEU A 225 0.07 -29.57 12.70
N PRO A 226 -0.20 -29.94 13.98
CA PRO A 226 -1.19 -29.23 14.80
C PRO A 226 -0.91 -27.74 14.85
N ALA A 227 -1.97 -26.92 14.78
CA ALA A 227 -1.84 -25.46 14.75
C ALA A 227 -1.06 -24.93 15.96
N GLU A 228 -1.30 -25.46 17.16
CA GLU A 228 -0.58 -25.07 18.38
C GLU A 228 0.93 -25.30 18.30
N LYS A 229 1.36 -26.41 17.70
CA LYS A 229 2.78 -26.72 17.52
C LYS A 229 3.40 -25.79 16.46
N LEU A 230 2.67 -25.56 15.37
CA LEU A 230 3.13 -24.66 14.33
C LEU A 230 3.25 -23.21 14.83
N LEU A 231 2.30 -22.74 15.66
CA LEU A 231 2.36 -21.41 16.29
C LEU A 231 3.63 -21.19 17.11
N ASN A 232 4.14 -22.24 17.76
CA ASN A 232 5.37 -22.17 18.54
C ASN A 232 6.64 -22.06 17.67
N LEU A 233 6.58 -22.48 16.42
CA LEU A 233 7.73 -22.51 15.50
C LEU A 233 7.77 -21.29 14.58
N VAL A 234 6.61 -20.69 14.28
CA VAL A 234 6.50 -19.76 13.18
C VAL A 234 6.94 -18.34 13.56
N TYR A 235 7.60 -17.72 12.59
CA TYR A 235 7.96 -16.30 12.61
C TYR A 235 7.52 -15.65 11.30
N VAL A 236 7.00 -14.43 11.40
CA VAL A 236 6.67 -13.58 10.25
C VAL A 236 7.70 -12.49 10.14
N PHE A 237 8.55 -12.58 9.12
CA PHE A 237 9.58 -11.57 8.86
C PHE A 237 8.93 -10.30 8.32
N ARG A 238 8.71 -9.32 9.21
CA ARG A 238 7.94 -8.12 8.91
C ARG A 238 8.83 -6.95 8.56
N LEU A 239 8.35 -6.18 7.57
CA LEU A 239 8.94 -4.89 7.23
C LEU A 239 8.71 -3.89 8.39
N GLN A 240 9.80 -3.47 9.00
CA GLN A 240 9.85 -2.47 10.06
C GLN A 240 11.20 -1.76 10.02
N PRO A 241 11.38 -0.61 10.73
CA PRO A 241 12.67 0.04 10.83
C PRO A 241 13.75 -0.86 11.41
N GLY A 242 14.91 -0.85 10.80
CA GLY A 242 15.99 -1.75 11.16
C GLY A 242 15.84 -3.17 10.58
N ASN A 243 14.73 -3.46 9.89
CA ASN A 243 14.47 -4.72 9.19
C ASN A 243 13.89 -4.44 7.79
N GLU A 244 14.61 -3.64 7.03
CA GLU A 244 14.16 -3.14 5.72
C GLU A 244 14.13 -4.23 4.64
N ASP A 245 14.84 -5.32 4.86
CA ASP A 245 14.88 -6.48 3.94
C ASP A 245 13.64 -7.38 4.05
N ALA A 246 12.74 -7.10 5.00
CA ALA A 246 11.57 -7.91 5.21
C ALA A 246 10.48 -7.66 4.17
N TYR A 247 9.87 -8.72 3.68
CA TYR A 247 8.86 -8.69 2.62
C TYR A 247 7.41 -8.75 3.11
N GLN A 248 7.18 -9.17 4.35
CA GLN A 248 5.83 -9.27 4.91
C GLN A 248 5.47 -8.04 5.75
N ARG A 249 4.23 -7.56 5.60
CA ARG A 249 3.84 -6.25 6.10
C ARG A 249 2.86 -6.21 7.23
N PHE A 250 1.84 -7.03 7.19
CA PHE A 250 0.73 -6.85 8.11
C PHE A 250 0.15 -8.17 8.58
N ILE A 251 0.08 -8.28 9.89
CA ILE A 251 -0.91 -9.11 10.54
C ILE A 251 -2.15 -8.21 10.69
N ASN A 252 -3.14 -8.40 9.82
CA ASN A 252 -4.37 -7.62 9.89
C ASN A 252 -5.27 -8.16 11.01
N ARG A 253 -5.25 -7.47 12.15
CA ARG A 253 -6.04 -7.81 13.32
C ARG A 253 -7.53 -7.94 13.01
N LYS A 254 -8.11 -7.04 12.22
CA LYS A 254 -9.54 -7.10 11.85
C LYS A 254 -9.87 -8.36 11.06
N ARG A 255 -8.97 -8.80 10.18
CA ARG A 255 -9.15 -10.04 9.43
C ARG A 255 -9.10 -11.28 10.34
N ILE A 256 -8.27 -11.25 11.38
CA ILE A 256 -8.13 -12.37 12.32
C ILE A 256 -9.27 -12.42 13.32
N LEU A 257 -9.57 -11.30 13.99
CA LEU A 257 -10.53 -11.23 15.08
C LEU A 257 -11.94 -10.84 14.63
N GLY A 258 -12.11 -10.36 13.40
CA GLY A 258 -13.38 -9.83 12.91
C GLY A 258 -13.65 -8.38 13.33
N THR A 259 -14.82 -7.91 12.96
CA THR A 259 -15.40 -6.63 13.33
C THR A 259 -16.77 -6.87 13.94
N LYS A 260 -17.52 -5.82 14.29
CA LYS A 260 -18.92 -5.98 14.76
C LYS A 260 -19.83 -6.54 13.67
N ASP A 261 -19.49 -6.30 12.41
CA ASP A 261 -20.35 -6.59 11.26
C ASP A 261 -19.88 -7.83 10.46
N GLU A 262 -18.60 -8.25 10.64
CA GLU A 262 -18.00 -9.35 9.89
C GLU A 262 -17.24 -10.30 10.80
N PRO A 263 -17.48 -11.63 10.74
CA PRO A 263 -16.75 -12.62 11.51
C PRO A 263 -15.28 -12.68 11.08
N GLY A 264 -14.40 -12.92 12.05
CA GLY A 264 -12.96 -13.07 11.79
C GLY A 264 -12.56 -14.52 11.52
N ILE A 265 -11.31 -14.69 11.12
CA ILE A 265 -10.70 -16.01 10.90
C ILE A 265 -10.78 -16.87 12.16
N THR A 266 -10.56 -16.30 13.35
CA THR A 266 -10.64 -17.04 14.62
C THR A 266 -12.04 -17.59 14.87
N GLU A 267 -13.07 -16.82 14.57
CA GLU A 267 -14.46 -17.25 14.70
C GLU A 267 -14.81 -18.34 13.67
N PHE A 268 -14.37 -18.17 12.41
CA PHE A 268 -14.51 -19.20 11.39
C PHE A 268 -13.91 -20.55 11.83
N ILE A 269 -12.70 -20.52 12.42
CA ILE A 269 -12.02 -21.71 12.95
C ILE A 269 -12.82 -22.32 14.10
N ASN A 270 -13.29 -21.50 15.05
CA ASN A 270 -14.05 -21.98 16.22
C ASN A 270 -15.41 -22.61 15.86
N ASN A 271 -15.96 -22.22 14.70
CA ASN A 271 -17.19 -22.78 14.15
C ASN A 271 -16.93 -24.03 13.26
N GLY A 272 -15.76 -24.65 13.37
CA GLY A 272 -15.39 -25.86 12.62
C GLY A 272 -14.90 -25.61 11.19
N GLY A 273 -14.65 -24.35 10.84
CA GLY A 273 -14.06 -24.00 9.54
C GLY A 273 -12.61 -24.45 9.42
N PHE A 274 -12.24 -24.94 8.25
CA PHE A 274 -10.84 -25.31 7.94
C PHE A 274 -10.40 -24.71 6.61
N PHE A 275 -9.08 -24.53 6.47
CA PHE A 275 -8.48 -23.97 5.26
C PHE A 275 -8.05 -25.08 4.31
N LYS A 276 -8.54 -25.03 3.06
CA LYS A 276 -8.18 -25.97 2.00
C LYS A 276 -6.78 -25.76 1.43
N ASN A 277 -6.22 -24.54 1.59
CA ASN A 277 -4.92 -24.17 1.08
C ASN A 277 -3.84 -24.39 2.14
N THR A 278 -2.71 -24.94 1.74
CA THR A 278 -1.52 -25.09 2.58
C THR A 278 -0.92 -23.76 2.96
N VAL A 279 -0.21 -23.73 4.10
CA VAL A 279 0.66 -22.61 4.49
C VAL A 279 2.01 -22.81 3.80
N VAL A 280 2.53 -21.74 3.20
CA VAL A 280 3.83 -21.77 2.53
C VAL A 280 4.88 -21.15 3.44
N CYS A 281 5.96 -21.88 3.68
CA CYS A 281 7.00 -21.54 4.64
C CYS A 281 8.41 -21.77 4.09
N SER A 282 9.40 -21.20 4.79
CA SER A 282 10.81 -21.56 4.65
C SER A 282 11.34 -22.01 6.00
N PHE A 283 12.19 -23.02 6.03
CA PHE A 283 12.98 -23.37 7.21
C PHE A 283 14.21 -22.45 7.29
N GLU A 284 14.35 -21.76 8.40
CA GLU A 284 15.53 -20.91 8.70
C GLU A 284 16.59 -21.68 9.51
N ARG A 285 16.26 -22.90 9.90
CA ARG A 285 17.16 -23.82 10.57
C ARG A 285 17.16 -25.13 9.81
N GLN A 286 18.31 -25.83 9.84
CA GLN A 286 18.41 -27.12 9.20
C GLN A 286 17.45 -28.12 9.85
N VAL A 287 16.65 -28.78 9.03
CA VAL A 287 15.80 -29.89 9.40
C VAL A 287 16.46 -31.19 8.93
N THR A 288 16.15 -32.28 9.59
CA THR A 288 16.65 -33.61 9.16
C THR A 288 15.49 -34.45 8.63
N PHE A 289 15.73 -35.19 7.57
CA PHE A 289 14.73 -36.05 6.95
C PHE A 289 15.25 -37.47 6.86
N GLU A 290 14.53 -38.41 7.44
CA GLU A 290 14.81 -39.82 7.40
C GLU A 290 13.85 -40.52 6.43
N PRO A 291 14.31 -40.93 5.23
CA PRO A 291 13.46 -41.67 4.29
C PRO A 291 12.94 -42.97 4.90
N LYS A 292 11.68 -43.29 4.65
CA LYS A 292 11.09 -44.58 5.07
C LYS A 292 10.56 -45.31 3.85
N SER A 293 10.88 -46.59 3.74
CA SER A 293 10.28 -47.45 2.73
C SER A 293 8.82 -47.72 3.08
N THR A 294 7.90 -47.38 2.17
CA THR A 294 6.45 -47.54 2.38
C THR A 294 5.92 -48.83 1.79
N GLY A 295 6.73 -49.63 1.09
CA GLY A 295 6.23 -50.77 0.30
C GLY A 295 5.32 -50.38 -0.86
N LEU A 296 4.95 -49.16 -0.98
CA LEU A 296 4.25 -48.56 -2.11
C LEU A 296 5.29 -48.17 -3.17
N LEU A 297 5.01 -48.53 -4.42
CA LEU A 297 5.83 -48.14 -5.57
C LEU A 297 5.63 -46.66 -5.89
N LEU A 298 6.04 -45.78 -4.99
CA LEU A 298 6.22 -44.36 -5.32
C LEU A 298 7.50 -44.25 -6.18
N GLN A 299 7.40 -44.66 -7.44
CA GLN A 299 8.49 -44.64 -8.42
C GLN A 299 8.65 -43.23 -9.03
N SER A 300 8.61 -42.18 -8.21
CA SER A 300 9.01 -40.87 -8.66
C SER A 300 10.38 -40.55 -8.13
N SER A 301 11.35 -40.33 -9.01
CA SER A 301 12.73 -40.03 -8.66
C SER A 301 12.91 -38.75 -7.85
N ASN A 302 11.86 -37.94 -7.73
CA ASN A 302 11.89 -36.64 -7.07
C ASN A 302 10.96 -36.52 -5.85
N ILE A 303 10.27 -37.60 -5.43
CA ILE A 303 9.39 -37.62 -4.25
C ILE A 303 9.75 -38.77 -3.34
N GLU A 304 10.00 -38.49 -2.08
CA GLU A 304 10.32 -39.49 -1.05
C GLU A 304 9.40 -39.29 0.16
N PHE A 305 8.94 -40.41 0.73
CA PHE A 305 8.22 -40.40 2.02
C PHE A 305 9.18 -40.67 3.16
N GLY A 306 8.98 -40.00 4.31
CA GLY A 306 9.82 -40.22 5.50
C GLY A 306 9.38 -39.47 6.73
N ILE A 307 10.25 -39.37 7.69
CA ILE A 307 10.07 -38.62 8.92
C ILE A 307 10.92 -37.36 8.87
N LEU A 308 10.25 -36.22 8.96
CA LEU A 308 10.86 -34.89 9.07
C LEU A 308 11.01 -34.54 10.54
N SER A 309 12.23 -34.22 10.99
CA SER A 309 12.53 -33.72 12.32
C SER A 309 12.74 -32.21 12.28
N ILE A 310 11.86 -31.46 12.96
CA ILE A 310 11.83 -30.02 12.98
C ILE A 310 12.23 -29.53 14.36
N PRO A 311 13.33 -28.76 14.51
CA PRO A 311 13.78 -28.25 15.81
C PRO A 311 12.70 -27.42 16.52
N LYS A 312 12.42 -27.74 17.79
CA LYS A 312 11.46 -27.03 18.64
C LYS A 312 12.01 -25.67 19.11
N LEU A 313 12.27 -24.78 18.17
CA LEU A 313 12.79 -23.45 18.43
C LEU A 313 11.90 -22.41 17.72
N TYR A 314 11.58 -21.33 18.42
CA TYR A 314 10.83 -20.23 17.80
C TYR A 314 11.61 -19.63 16.62
N GLY A 315 10.91 -19.35 15.51
CA GLY A 315 11.53 -18.84 14.29
C GLY A 315 12.26 -19.89 13.46
N THR A 316 12.09 -21.20 13.73
CA THR A 316 12.55 -22.28 12.86
C THR A 316 11.82 -22.25 11.52
N VAL A 317 10.53 -21.85 11.53
CA VAL A 317 9.67 -21.80 10.35
C VAL A 317 9.32 -20.35 10.07
N TRP A 318 9.71 -19.83 8.93
CA TRP A 318 9.32 -18.49 8.47
C TRP A 318 8.16 -18.60 7.50
N ILE A 319 7.09 -17.86 7.76
CA ILE A 319 5.90 -17.88 6.93
C ILE A 319 6.11 -17.00 5.71
N ILE A 320 5.95 -17.56 4.50
CA ILE A 320 5.90 -16.86 3.22
C ILE A 320 4.45 -16.45 2.90
N ASP A 321 3.51 -17.40 2.99
CA ASP A 321 2.07 -17.12 2.89
C ASP A 321 1.27 -17.91 3.92
N GLY A 322 0.17 -17.34 4.41
CA GLY A 322 -0.74 -17.96 5.36
C GLY A 322 -0.68 -17.41 6.79
N GLN A 323 0.04 -16.30 7.03
CA GLN A 323 0.21 -15.68 8.35
C GLN A 323 -1.13 -15.40 9.07
N HIS A 324 -2.14 -14.92 8.37
CA HIS A 324 -3.46 -14.65 8.96
C HIS A 324 -4.17 -15.94 9.37
N ARG A 325 -3.99 -17.01 8.59
CA ARG A 325 -4.55 -18.33 8.87
C ARG A 325 -3.96 -18.89 10.14
N ILE A 326 -2.63 -18.93 10.25
CA ILE A 326 -1.93 -19.44 11.43
C ILE A 326 -2.23 -18.61 12.67
N TYR A 327 -2.12 -17.29 12.60
CA TYR A 327 -2.41 -16.44 13.77
C TYR A 327 -3.89 -16.41 14.15
N GLY A 328 -4.80 -16.78 13.24
CA GLY A 328 -6.20 -17.03 13.58
C GLY A 328 -6.39 -18.15 14.61
N TYR A 329 -5.53 -19.16 14.57
CA TYR A 329 -5.55 -20.23 15.57
C TYR A 329 -5.04 -19.80 16.95
N ALA A 330 -4.21 -18.75 17.04
CA ALA A 330 -3.70 -18.31 18.33
C ALA A 330 -4.82 -17.97 19.32
N GLY A 331 -5.87 -17.28 18.87
CA GLY A 331 -7.06 -16.93 19.65
C GLY A 331 -8.16 -17.99 19.67
N ALA A 332 -8.01 -19.10 18.97
CA ALA A 332 -9.01 -20.14 18.87
C ALA A 332 -9.13 -20.96 20.16
N ASN A 333 -10.23 -21.73 20.28
CA ASN A 333 -10.44 -22.65 21.39
C ASN A 333 -9.41 -23.81 21.40
N PRO A 334 -9.20 -24.50 22.53
CA PRO A 334 -8.19 -25.54 22.65
C PRO A 334 -8.36 -26.70 21.64
N GLU A 335 -9.59 -27.10 21.35
CA GLU A 335 -9.85 -28.19 20.40
C GLU A 335 -9.50 -27.78 18.97
N SER A 336 -9.85 -26.56 18.57
CA SER A 336 -9.48 -26.04 17.26
C SER A 336 -7.98 -25.90 17.08
N LYS A 337 -7.20 -25.61 18.13
CA LYS A 337 -5.74 -25.53 18.08
C LYS A 337 -5.06 -26.88 17.82
N LYS A 338 -5.70 -28.00 18.12
CA LYS A 338 -5.23 -29.34 17.82
C LYS A 338 -5.43 -29.72 16.35
N MET A 339 -6.21 -28.94 15.58
CA MET A 339 -6.42 -29.20 14.16
C MET A 339 -5.10 -29.16 13.40
N HIS A 340 -4.91 -30.15 12.52
CA HIS A 340 -3.73 -30.22 11.67
C HIS A 340 -3.84 -29.26 10.49
N ILE A 341 -2.78 -28.55 10.25
CA ILE A 341 -2.65 -27.60 9.14
C ILE A 341 -1.67 -28.17 8.13
N GLY A 342 -2.04 -28.14 6.86
CA GLY A 342 -1.14 -28.50 5.77
C GLY A 342 -0.07 -27.41 5.58
N VAL A 343 1.19 -27.84 5.57
CA VAL A 343 2.36 -26.97 5.40
C VAL A 343 3.17 -27.46 4.20
N MET A 344 3.61 -26.51 3.40
CA MET A 344 4.64 -26.71 2.37
C MET A 344 5.82 -25.81 2.72
N ALA A 345 6.95 -26.41 3.04
CA ALA A 345 8.12 -25.67 3.50
C ALA A 345 9.34 -25.95 2.63
N TYR A 346 10.06 -24.91 2.27
CA TYR A 346 11.35 -24.96 1.57
C TYR A 346 12.49 -25.09 2.57
N GLN A 347 13.57 -25.77 2.18
CA GLN A 347 14.83 -25.78 2.91
C GLN A 347 15.81 -24.82 2.24
N ASP A 348 16.53 -24.02 3.04
CA ASP A 348 17.65 -23.16 2.63
C ASP A 348 17.36 -22.19 1.48
N VAL A 349 16.16 -21.58 1.49
CA VAL A 349 15.79 -20.60 0.46
C VAL A 349 16.27 -19.21 0.84
N GLU A 350 17.06 -18.61 -0.04
CA GLU A 350 17.50 -17.22 0.12
C GLU A 350 16.33 -16.26 0.34
N LYS A 351 16.51 -15.23 1.19
CA LYS A 351 15.50 -14.19 1.48
C LYS A 351 14.92 -13.54 0.22
N LYS A 352 15.75 -13.34 -0.80
CA LYS A 352 15.32 -12.82 -2.11
C LYS A 352 14.29 -13.72 -2.78
N ARG A 353 14.49 -15.03 -2.72
CA ARG A 353 13.57 -16.01 -3.29
C ARG A 353 12.26 -16.06 -2.51
N GLN A 354 12.34 -16.05 -1.17
CA GLN A 354 11.16 -15.96 -0.31
C GLN A 354 10.31 -14.71 -0.65
N ALA A 355 10.95 -13.56 -0.86
CA ALA A 355 10.28 -12.34 -1.26
C ALA A 355 9.62 -12.46 -2.65
N LYS A 356 10.27 -13.11 -3.60
CA LYS A 356 9.73 -13.37 -4.93
C LYS A 356 8.52 -14.29 -4.86
N ASP A 357 8.62 -15.40 -4.15
CA ASP A 357 7.52 -16.36 -3.97
C ASP A 357 6.32 -15.68 -3.28
N PHE A 358 6.56 -14.80 -2.30
CA PHE A 358 5.52 -13.98 -1.69
C PHE A 358 4.81 -13.07 -2.71
N ILE A 359 5.56 -12.42 -3.61
CA ILE A 359 5.01 -11.59 -4.69
C ILE A 359 4.17 -12.46 -5.63
N ASP A 360 4.71 -13.56 -6.13
CA ASP A 360 4.07 -14.43 -7.12
C ASP A 360 2.75 -15.04 -6.58
N ILE A 361 2.74 -15.46 -5.32
CA ILE A 361 1.54 -16.00 -4.66
C ILE A 361 0.47 -14.91 -4.49
N ASN A 362 0.87 -13.72 -4.04
CA ASN A 362 -0.08 -12.65 -3.72
C ASN A 362 -0.56 -11.86 -4.94
N GLN A 363 0.19 -11.77 -6.04
CA GLN A 363 -0.25 -11.10 -7.27
C GLN A 363 -1.52 -11.73 -7.85
N LYS A 364 -1.71 -13.04 -7.67
CA LYS A 364 -2.89 -13.77 -8.17
C LYS A 364 -4.12 -13.71 -7.26
N GLN A 365 -3.95 -13.33 -5.98
CA GLN A 365 -5.04 -13.36 -4.98
C GLN A 365 -5.55 -11.96 -4.60
N LYS A 366 -4.67 -11.00 -4.37
CA LYS A 366 -4.98 -9.61 -4.08
C LYS A 366 -3.75 -8.77 -4.39
N SER A 367 -3.89 -7.70 -5.18
CA SER A 367 -2.74 -6.88 -5.57
C SER A 367 -1.97 -6.37 -4.35
N VAL A 368 -0.67 -6.61 -4.33
CA VAL A 368 0.25 -6.01 -3.36
C VAL A 368 0.17 -4.49 -3.51
N ASP A 369 0.20 -3.75 -2.39
CA ASP A 369 0.28 -2.29 -2.45
C ASP A 369 1.44 -1.87 -3.39
N PRO A 370 1.19 -1.04 -4.42
CA PRO A 370 2.21 -0.72 -5.42
C PRO A 370 3.50 -0.13 -4.83
N ASN A 371 3.41 0.61 -3.72
CA ASN A 371 4.62 1.14 -3.07
C ASN A 371 5.48 0.02 -2.52
N THR A 372 4.82 -1.06 -2.02
CA THR A 372 5.49 -2.26 -1.56
C THR A 372 6.10 -3.05 -2.68
N LEU A 373 5.37 -3.19 -3.77
CA LEU A 373 5.82 -3.99 -4.90
C LEU A 373 7.14 -3.44 -5.44
N TRP A 374 7.26 -2.12 -5.63
CA TRP A 374 8.50 -1.50 -6.06
C TRP A 374 9.66 -1.75 -5.09
N ASP A 375 9.38 -1.64 -3.80
CA ASP A 375 10.38 -1.88 -2.77
C ASP A 375 10.88 -3.33 -2.77
N LEU A 376 9.94 -4.28 -2.88
CA LEU A 376 10.28 -5.72 -2.97
C LEU A 376 11.04 -6.08 -4.24
N LEU A 377 10.64 -5.56 -5.41
CA LEU A 377 11.35 -5.78 -6.66
C LEU A 377 12.79 -5.27 -6.58
N ALA A 378 13.01 -4.12 -5.94
CA ALA A 378 14.35 -3.59 -5.71
C ALA A 378 15.20 -4.46 -4.79
N GLN A 379 14.59 -5.11 -3.80
CA GLN A 379 15.29 -6.02 -2.89
C GLN A 379 15.61 -7.37 -3.54
N THR A 380 14.69 -7.89 -4.36
CA THR A 380 14.90 -9.16 -5.08
C THR A 380 16.01 -9.06 -6.12
N ASP A 381 16.12 -7.90 -6.78
CA ASP A 381 17.18 -7.63 -7.75
C ASP A 381 17.66 -6.17 -7.66
N PRO A 382 18.58 -5.85 -6.74
CA PRO A 382 19.08 -4.49 -6.52
C PRO A 382 19.82 -3.88 -7.70
N TYR A 383 20.29 -4.73 -8.63
CA TYR A 383 21.06 -4.33 -9.80
C TYR A 383 20.22 -4.32 -11.08
N SER A 384 18.91 -4.52 -10.98
CA SER A 384 17.98 -4.36 -12.10
C SER A 384 17.60 -2.91 -12.32
N VAL A 385 16.89 -2.66 -13.42
CA VAL A 385 16.25 -1.35 -13.67
C VAL A 385 15.29 -0.96 -12.53
N PHE A 386 14.58 -1.92 -11.97
CA PHE A 386 13.68 -1.70 -10.82
C PHE A 386 14.46 -1.29 -9.57
N GLY A 387 15.57 -1.97 -9.29
CA GLY A 387 16.49 -1.65 -8.19
C GLY A 387 17.04 -0.22 -8.33
N SER A 388 17.57 0.14 -9.50
CA SER A 388 18.12 1.46 -9.77
C SER A 388 17.08 2.57 -9.67
N ILE A 389 15.88 2.38 -10.22
CA ILE A 389 14.77 3.35 -10.11
C ILE A 389 14.36 3.55 -8.65
N THR A 390 14.25 2.46 -7.89
CA THR A 390 13.86 2.56 -6.47
C THR A 390 14.93 3.24 -5.63
N LYS A 391 16.20 2.95 -5.87
CA LYS A 391 17.34 3.65 -5.23
C LYS A 391 17.30 5.14 -5.54
N ALA A 392 17.10 5.53 -6.82
CA ALA A 392 16.98 6.93 -7.22
C ALA A 392 15.81 7.63 -6.52
N ALA A 393 14.63 7.00 -6.43
CA ALA A 393 13.48 7.54 -5.71
C ALA A 393 13.75 7.71 -4.20
N ARG A 394 14.48 6.78 -3.59
CA ARG A 394 14.89 6.89 -2.18
C ARG A 394 15.89 8.03 -1.98
N GLU A 395 16.84 8.21 -2.90
CA GLU A 395 17.82 9.29 -2.83
C GLU A 395 17.18 10.68 -2.99
N LEU A 396 16.21 10.81 -3.89
CA LEU A 396 15.38 12.03 -4.00
C LEU A 396 14.67 12.39 -2.69
N ASN A 397 14.30 11.39 -1.87
CA ASN A 397 13.70 11.65 -0.56
C ASN A 397 14.71 12.11 0.50
N ARG A 398 16.00 11.90 0.28
CA ARG A 398 17.09 12.33 1.20
C ARG A 398 17.46 13.80 0.98
N ASN A 399 17.45 14.25 -0.27
CA ASN A 399 17.99 15.52 -0.68
C ASN A 399 17.04 16.31 -1.59
N GLY A 400 17.28 17.61 -1.72
CA GLY A 400 16.57 18.49 -2.65
C GLY A 400 15.16 18.84 -2.21
N ILE A 401 14.34 19.26 -3.17
CA ILE A 401 12.97 19.73 -2.90
C ILE A 401 12.01 18.62 -2.47
N PHE A 402 12.37 17.36 -2.72
CA PHE A 402 11.57 16.19 -2.35
C PHE A 402 11.91 15.60 -1.00
N LYS A 403 12.89 16.18 -0.30
CA LYS A 403 13.33 15.71 1.02
C LYS A 403 12.15 15.50 1.98
N ASN A 404 12.01 14.28 2.50
CA ASN A 404 10.95 13.87 3.42
C ASN A 404 9.50 14.04 2.89
N LYS A 405 9.33 14.10 1.56
CA LYS A 405 8.01 14.23 0.92
C LYS A 405 7.52 12.94 0.27
N ILE A 406 8.37 11.92 0.14
CA ILE A 406 8.04 10.67 -0.54
C ILE A 406 7.63 9.62 0.48
N LEU A 407 6.48 9.00 0.25
CA LEU A 407 6.00 7.85 1.00
C LEU A 407 6.83 6.62 0.64
N ILE A 408 7.76 6.24 1.52
CA ILE A 408 8.58 5.03 1.40
C ILE A 408 8.04 3.96 2.35
N PRO A 409 7.82 2.72 1.88
CA PRO A 409 7.43 1.61 2.74
C PRO A 409 8.46 1.34 3.85
N GLY A 410 8.00 0.98 5.04
CA GLY A 410 8.89 0.71 6.19
C GLY A 410 9.32 1.95 6.99
N LYS A 411 9.35 3.15 6.38
CA LYS A 411 9.74 4.41 7.02
C LYS A 411 8.58 5.29 7.50
N MET A 412 7.38 4.71 7.62
CA MET A 412 6.17 5.45 8.00
C MET A 412 5.94 5.40 9.50
N PHE A 413 6.52 6.34 10.23
CA PHE A 413 6.42 6.27 11.69
C PHE A 413 5.31 7.12 12.31
N HIS A 414 5.02 8.32 11.79
CA HIS A 414 4.15 9.26 12.49
C HIS A 414 3.13 9.98 11.62
N ARG A 415 3.28 9.95 10.30
CA ARG A 415 2.34 10.63 9.41
C ARG A 415 1.33 9.65 8.83
N LYS A 416 0.06 10.08 8.72
CA LYS A 416 -0.93 9.33 7.94
C LYS A 416 -0.43 9.19 6.50
N LYS A 417 -0.68 8.05 5.83
CA LYS A 417 -0.33 7.83 4.40
C LYS A 417 -0.77 8.99 3.51
N SER A 418 -1.89 9.63 3.83
CA SER A 418 -2.44 10.79 3.12
C SER A 418 -1.64 12.08 3.29
N SER A 419 -0.71 12.15 4.24
CA SER A 419 0.08 13.37 4.48
C SER A 419 1.35 13.46 3.63
N TYR A 420 1.70 12.39 2.90
CA TYR A 420 2.82 12.42 1.97
C TYR A 420 2.34 12.85 0.58
N PRO A 421 2.87 13.95 0.04
CA PRO A 421 2.46 14.47 -1.25
C PRO A 421 2.86 13.57 -2.42
N LEU A 422 3.89 12.74 -2.24
CA LEU A 422 4.42 11.81 -3.22
C LEU A 422 4.42 10.38 -2.69
N LYS A 423 4.19 9.43 -3.59
CA LYS A 423 4.29 7.99 -3.32
C LYS A 423 5.45 7.43 -4.15
N ILE A 424 6.27 6.56 -3.54
CA ILE A 424 7.41 5.96 -4.25
C ILE A 424 6.96 5.23 -5.52
N ALA A 425 5.83 4.53 -5.50
CA ALA A 425 5.30 3.86 -6.69
C ALA A 425 5.02 4.83 -7.84
N ASN A 426 4.51 6.02 -7.57
CA ASN A 426 4.25 7.00 -8.63
C ASN A 426 5.53 7.52 -9.27
N ILE A 427 6.56 7.78 -8.45
CA ILE A 427 7.87 8.18 -8.95
C ILE A 427 8.48 7.06 -9.79
N CYS A 428 8.51 5.85 -9.24
CA CYS A 428 9.09 4.70 -9.91
C CYS A 428 8.38 4.36 -11.23
N ASN A 429 7.05 4.31 -11.23
CA ASN A 429 6.27 4.11 -12.47
C ASN A 429 6.56 5.20 -13.49
N SER A 430 6.60 6.48 -13.06
CA SER A 430 6.85 7.59 -13.98
C SER A 430 8.24 7.53 -14.63
N LEU A 431 9.27 7.14 -13.85
CA LEU A 431 10.64 6.95 -14.36
C LEU A 431 10.75 5.73 -15.29
N TYR A 432 10.08 4.63 -14.92
CA TYR A 432 10.06 3.38 -15.68
C TYR A 432 9.33 3.55 -17.02
N ASP A 433 8.11 4.09 -17.01
CA ASP A 433 7.28 4.29 -18.20
C ASP A 433 7.94 5.21 -19.22
N ARG A 434 8.76 6.16 -18.76
CA ARG A 434 9.54 7.08 -19.60
C ARG A 434 10.88 6.53 -20.02
N ARG A 435 11.28 5.36 -19.50
CA ARG A 435 12.59 4.75 -19.75
C ARG A 435 13.77 5.67 -19.44
N LEU A 436 13.61 6.59 -18.49
CA LEU A 436 14.63 7.57 -18.15
C LEU A 436 15.88 6.96 -17.49
N LEU A 437 15.73 5.79 -16.89
CA LEU A 437 16.82 5.01 -16.29
C LEU A 437 17.05 3.66 -16.97
N ASP A 438 16.51 3.45 -18.18
CA ASP A 438 16.72 2.23 -18.96
C ASP A 438 17.91 2.41 -19.93
N TYR A 439 18.90 1.50 -19.86
CA TYR A 439 20.06 1.52 -20.75
C TYR A 439 19.72 1.36 -22.24
N LYS A 440 18.55 0.80 -22.56
CA LYS A 440 18.04 0.67 -23.94
C LYS A 440 17.38 1.96 -24.44
N GLY A 441 17.11 2.92 -23.56
CA GLY A 441 16.52 4.19 -23.91
C GLY A 441 17.50 5.06 -24.71
N ARG A 442 17.00 5.77 -25.73
CA ARG A 442 17.67 6.93 -26.32
C ARG A 442 17.25 8.13 -25.45
N ASP A 443 18.10 9.16 -25.41
CA ASP A 443 17.73 10.43 -24.72
C ASP A 443 17.25 10.24 -23.28
N ASN A 444 17.95 9.42 -22.52
CA ASN A 444 17.63 9.12 -21.12
C ASN A 444 18.76 9.59 -20.18
N LEU A 445 18.48 9.48 -18.87
CA LEU A 445 19.44 9.86 -17.82
C LEU A 445 20.52 8.80 -17.56
N TYR A 446 20.50 7.71 -18.30
CA TYR A 446 21.47 6.65 -18.18
C TYR A 446 22.72 6.99 -18.98
N LYS A 447 23.78 7.45 -18.33
CA LYS A 447 25.11 7.56 -18.97
C LYS A 447 25.74 6.18 -18.99
N ARG A 448 26.00 5.64 -20.20
CA ARG A 448 26.85 4.47 -20.34
C ARG A 448 28.25 4.85 -19.91
N THR A 449 28.69 4.36 -18.77
CA THR A 449 30.13 4.29 -18.48
C THR A 449 30.71 3.15 -19.32
N ALA A 450 31.86 3.36 -19.91
CA ALA A 450 32.53 2.40 -20.83
C ALA A 450 32.77 1.01 -20.23
N ASP A 451 32.61 0.87 -18.92
CA ASP A 451 32.95 -0.34 -18.14
C ASP A 451 31.77 -1.29 -17.85
N VAL A 452 30.56 -1.01 -18.31
CA VAL A 452 29.43 -1.92 -18.12
C VAL A 452 29.44 -2.97 -19.22
N THR A 453 30.14 -4.06 -18.98
CA THR A 453 30.19 -5.23 -19.86
C THR A 453 28.94 -6.11 -19.73
N ASP A 454 28.26 -6.09 -18.57
CA ASP A 454 27.01 -6.80 -18.33
C ASP A 454 25.82 -5.86 -18.45
N THR A 455 25.09 -5.94 -19.56
CA THR A 455 23.92 -5.11 -19.88
C THR A 455 22.71 -5.41 -18.99
N ASN A 456 22.76 -6.44 -18.14
CA ASN A 456 21.69 -6.83 -17.23
C ASN A 456 21.93 -6.37 -15.79
N ARG A 457 23.11 -5.82 -15.49
CA ARG A 457 23.50 -5.40 -14.17
C ARG A 457 23.79 -3.90 -14.09
N TYR A 458 23.01 -3.17 -13.30
CA TYR A 458 23.17 -1.75 -13.06
C TYR A 458 24.10 -1.50 -11.85
N PRO A 459 25.23 -0.80 -12.02
CA PRO A 459 26.12 -0.44 -10.91
C PRO A 459 25.44 0.47 -9.88
N ASP A 460 25.89 0.46 -8.65
CA ASP A 460 25.33 1.32 -7.59
C ASP A 460 25.50 2.82 -7.85
N THR A 461 26.57 3.22 -8.54
CA THR A 461 26.88 4.62 -8.90
C THR A 461 26.01 5.18 -10.03
N ILE A 462 25.21 4.34 -10.68
CA ILE A 462 24.44 4.74 -11.87
C ILE A 462 23.33 5.72 -11.57
N ILE A 463 22.94 5.84 -10.31
CA ILE A 463 21.84 6.70 -9.87
C ILE A 463 22.28 8.14 -9.59
N ASP A 464 23.55 8.41 -9.37
CA ASP A 464 24.05 9.73 -8.95
C ASP A 464 23.68 10.81 -9.97
N TYR A 465 24.03 10.60 -11.24
CA TYR A 465 23.70 11.54 -12.29
C TYR A 465 22.19 11.74 -12.50
N PRO A 466 21.35 10.68 -12.60
CA PRO A 466 19.90 10.84 -12.65
C PRO A 466 19.32 11.62 -11.48
N VAL A 467 19.78 11.39 -10.28
CA VAL A 467 19.31 12.09 -9.07
C VAL A 467 19.70 13.56 -9.11
N ASP A 468 20.93 13.87 -9.54
CA ASP A 468 21.39 15.24 -9.70
C ASP A 468 20.59 16.00 -10.75
N VAL A 469 20.32 15.38 -11.90
CA VAL A 469 19.48 15.96 -12.95
C VAL A 469 18.07 16.23 -12.45
N LEU A 470 17.44 15.24 -11.81
CA LEU A 470 16.09 15.37 -11.29
C LEU A 470 16.03 16.48 -10.21
N ASN A 471 16.96 16.52 -9.28
CA ASN A 471 17.03 17.58 -8.28
C ASN A 471 17.26 18.95 -8.91
N SER A 472 18.17 19.05 -9.87
CA SER A 472 18.49 20.30 -10.59
C SER A 472 17.27 20.81 -11.37
N TYR A 473 16.60 19.91 -12.11
CA TYR A 473 15.42 20.23 -12.90
C TYR A 473 14.23 20.66 -12.05
N PHE A 474 13.87 19.88 -11.04
CA PHE A 474 12.74 20.20 -10.19
C PHE A 474 13.00 21.42 -9.29
N SER A 475 14.26 21.69 -8.92
CA SER A 475 14.63 22.94 -8.28
C SER A 475 14.45 24.14 -9.22
N LEU A 476 14.81 24.01 -10.49
CA LEU A 476 14.55 25.04 -11.50
C LEU A 476 13.05 25.35 -11.64
N LEU A 477 12.20 24.32 -11.73
CA LEU A 477 10.74 24.50 -11.76
C LEU A 477 10.21 25.17 -10.49
N TRP A 478 10.78 24.79 -9.33
CA TRP A 478 10.41 25.39 -8.05
C TRP A 478 10.75 26.86 -7.98
N ASP A 479 11.89 27.27 -8.55
CA ASP A 479 12.31 28.66 -8.62
C ASP A 479 11.45 29.45 -9.61
N ILE A 480 11.16 28.89 -10.79
CA ILE A 480 10.26 29.51 -11.79
C ILE A 480 8.85 29.77 -11.20
N ALA A 481 8.36 28.88 -10.34
CA ALA A 481 7.05 29.00 -9.70
C ALA A 481 7.07 29.83 -8.40
N GLU A 482 8.07 30.69 -8.18
CA GLU A 482 8.25 31.44 -6.93
C GLU A 482 7.02 32.29 -6.57
N ASP A 483 6.48 33.00 -7.54
CA ASP A 483 5.34 33.90 -7.39
C ASP A 483 3.97 33.18 -7.41
N THR A 484 3.96 31.87 -7.63
CA THR A 484 2.76 31.05 -7.74
C THR A 484 2.75 29.87 -6.74
N PRO A 485 2.46 30.13 -5.43
CA PRO A 485 2.55 29.14 -4.37
C PRO A 485 1.75 27.86 -4.61
N GLU A 486 0.61 27.96 -5.28
CA GLU A 486 -0.27 26.82 -5.59
C GLU A 486 0.39 25.85 -6.58
N TRP A 487 1.15 26.35 -7.57
CA TRP A 487 1.97 25.54 -8.44
C TRP A 487 3.17 24.99 -7.69
N ARG A 488 3.86 25.83 -6.94
CA ARG A 488 5.09 25.50 -6.22
C ARG A 488 4.89 24.39 -5.20
N LYS A 489 4.00 24.60 -4.22
CA LYS A 489 3.77 23.67 -3.11
C LYS A 489 2.65 22.69 -3.38
N GLY A 490 1.65 23.10 -4.13
CA GLY A 490 0.42 22.35 -4.32
C GLY A 490 0.37 21.49 -5.57
N PHE A 491 1.33 21.59 -6.50
CA PHE A 491 1.32 20.81 -7.73
C PHE A 491 2.67 20.19 -8.09
N ILE A 492 3.75 20.97 -8.23
CA ILE A 492 5.08 20.48 -8.65
C ILE A 492 5.57 19.32 -7.78
N THR A 493 5.34 19.41 -6.46
CA THR A 493 5.75 18.38 -5.50
C THR A 493 4.67 17.36 -5.18
N GLN A 494 3.65 17.21 -6.03
CA GLN A 494 2.60 16.22 -5.91
C GLN A 494 2.74 15.12 -6.97
N ASN A 495 2.09 13.97 -6.78
CA ASN A 495 2.15 12.83 -7.70
C ASN A 495 1.86 13.21 -9.16
N ASN A 496 0.79 13.99 -9.38
CA ASN A 496 0.36 14.37 -10.73
C ASN A 496 1.32 15.36 -11.37
N GLY A 497 1.78 16.35 -10.61
CA GLY A 497 2.77 17.33 -11.07
C GLY A 497 4.10 16.67 -11.40
N PHE A 498 4.59 15.78 -10.54
CA PHE A 498 5.82 15.02 -10.82
C PHE A 498 5.73 14.29 -12.16
N ASN A 499 4.64 13.56 -12.41
CA ASN A 499 4.45 12.83 -13.67
C ASN A 499 4.41 13.77 -14.89
N ILE A 500 3.69 14.89 -14.80
CA ILE A 500 3.57 15.87 -15.88
C ILE A 500 4.91 16.50 -16.20
N PHE A 501 5.62 16.99 -15.20
CA PHE A 501 6.91 17.63 -15.39
C PHE A 501 8.00 16.65 -15.79
N LEU A 502 7.88 15.37 -15.44
CA LEU A 502 8.79 14.35 -15.94
C LEU A 502 8.61 14.09 -17.45
N ARG A 503 7.38 14.26 -17.99
CA ARG A 503 7.15 14.25 -19.45
C ARG A 503 7.87 15.42 -20.13
N LEU A 504 7.76 16.60 -19.55
CA LEU A 504 8.46 17.78 -20.03
C LEU A 504 9.99 17.56 -20.00
N LEU A 505 10.54 16.98 -18.92
CA LEU A 505 11.95 16.66 -18.83
C LEU A 505 12.42 15.74 -19.97
N SER A 506 11.60 14.72 -20.31
CA SER A 506 11.93 13.82 -21.42
C SER A 506 12.09 14.58 -22.74
N GLU A 507 11.25 15.58 -23.02
CA GLU A 507 11.34 16.39 -24.24
C GLU A 507 12.51 17.38 -24.17
N ILE A 508 12.84 17.91 -23.00
CA ILE A 508 14.03 18.75 -22.80
C ILE A 508 15.30 17.96 -23.07
N LEU A 509 15.41 16.74 -22.54
CA LEU A 509 16.57 15.88 -22.77
C LEU A 509 16.75 15.54 -24.25
N LYS A 510 15.66 15.27 -24.98
CA LYS A 510 15.72 15.09 -26.46
C LYS A 510 16.21 16.35 -27.14
N PHE A 511 15.70 17.50 -26.75
CA PHE A 511 16.13 18.79 -27.32
C PHE A 511 17.58 19.09 -27.03
N GLN A 512 18.08 18.69 -25.85
CA GLN A 512 19.48 18.80 -25.42
C GLN A 512 20.35 17.60 -25.84
N LYS A 513 19.88 16.75 -26.76
CA LYS A 513 20.60 15.57 -27.28
C LYS A 513 21.07 14.58 -26.23
N GLY A 514 20.27 14.41 -25.14
CA GLY A 514 20.50 13.44 -24.05
C GLY A 514 21.41 13.93 -22.94
N GLU A 515 21.90 15.16 -22.97
CA GLU A 515 22.72 15.73 -21.91
C GLU A 515 21.99 16.87 -21.20
N TRP A 516 21.92 16.79 -19.86
CA TRP A 516 21.28 17.84 -19.08
C TRP A 516 22.17 19.08 -18.98
N ASP A 517 21.67 20.20 -19.50
CA ASP A 517 22.23 21.53 -19.32
C ASP A 517 21.19 22.44 -18.64
N LYS A 518 21.45 22.76 -17.36
CA LYS A 518 20.57 23.62 -16.55
C LYS A 518 20.37 25.00 -17.12
N GLN A 519 21.43 25.61 -17.68
CA GLN A 519 21.39 26.98 -18.21
C GLN A 519 20.53 27.05 -19.46
N SER A 520 20.72 26.11 -20.37
CA SER A 520 19.89 25.98 -21.58
C SER A 520 18.43 25.67 -21.22
N ALA A 521 18.19 24.80 -20.22
CA ALA A 521 16.86 24.51 -19.75
C ALA A 521 16.20 25.75 -19.09
N LYS A 522 16.93 26.55 -18.33
CA LYS A 522 16.44 27.78 -17.75
C LYS A 522 16.01 28.78 -18.86
N GLN A 523 16.83 28.99 -19.86
CA GLN A 523 16.51 29.87 -21.01
C GLN A 523 15.25 29.41 -21.76
N LEU A 524 15.07 28.08 -21.90
CA LEU A 524 13.89 27.51 -22.55
C LEU A 524 12.61 27.66 -21.75
N LEU A 525 12.69 27.54 -20.42
CA LEU A 525 11.51 27.32 -19.56
C LEU A 525 11.05 28.57 -18.81
N GLU A 526 11.97 29.49 -18.44
CA GLU A 526 11.68 30.51 -17.42
C GLU A 526 10.51 31.40 -17.81
N GLU A 527 10.61 32.10 -18.93
CA GLU A 527 9.55 33.00 -19.39
C GLU A 527 8.24 32.26 -19.74
N PRO A 528 8.26 31.19 -20.57
CA PRO A 528 7.03 30.50 -20.92
C PRO A 528 6.30 29.90 -19.71
N LEU A 529 7.02 29.30 -18.75
CA LEU A 529 6.38 28.69 -17.60
C LEU A 529 5.87 29.72 -16.59
N LYS A 530 6.59 30.82 -16.36
CA LYS A 530 6.08 31.94 -15.53
C LYS A 530 4.74 32.45 -16.09
N LEU A 531 4.68 32.66 -17.40
CA LEU A 531 3.44 33.09 -18.05
C LEU A 531 2.32 32.07 -17.89
N TYR A 532 2.60 30.80 -18.21
CA TYR A 532 1.62 29.71 -18.06
C TYR A 532 1.11 29.56 -16.63
N PHE A 533 1.98 29.59 -15.63
CA PHE A 533 1.61 29.44 -14.22
C PHE A 533 0.71 30.60 -13.76
N ASN A 534 0.96 31.81 -14.22
CA ASN A 534 0.14 32.96 -13.92
C ASN A 534 -1.24 32.88 -14.61
N GLU A 535 -1.26 32.58 -15.91
CA GLU A 535 -2.52 32.44 -16.68
C GLU A 535 -3.43 31.32 -16.13
N GLN A 536 -2.86 30.24 -15.65
CA GLN A 536 -3.60 29.08 -15.14
C GLN A 536 -3.75 29.07 -13.62
N TYR A 537 -3.37 30.14 -12.93
CA TYR A 537 -3.36 30.17 -11.45
C TYR A 537 -4.74 29.91 -10.86
N GLU A 538 -5.76 30.57 -11.32
CA GLU A 538 -7.14 30.39 -10.85
C GLU A 538 -7.72 29.01 -11.21
N LYS A 539 -7.25 28.39 -12.29
CA LYS A 539 -7.72 27.09 -12.78
C LYS A 539 -7.01 25.89 -12.18
N ILE A 540 -6.06 26.08 -11.27
CA ILE A 540 -5.22 24.98 -10.74
C ILE A 540 -6.04 23.88 -10.05
N LYS A 541 -7.19 24.21 -9.47
CA LYS A 541 -8.11 23.23 -8.88
C LYS A 541 -8.72 22.32 -9.93
N GLU A 542 -9.12 22.87 -11.07
CA GLU A 542 -9.66 22.13 -12.22
C GLU A 542 -8.57 21.26 -12.84
N ILE A 543 -7.35 21.79 -12.98
CA ILE A 543 -6.18 21.07 -13.45
C ILE A 543 -5.90 19.86 -12.56
N ARG A 544 -5.99 20.00 -11.23
CA ARG A 544 -5.82 18.87 -10.29
C ARG A 544 -6.87 17.77 -10.50
N ILE A 545 -8.12 18.12 -10.76
CA ILE A 545 -9.20 17.17 -11.06
C ILE A 545 -8.93 16.48 -12.40
N THR A 546 -8.63 17.25 -13.44
CA THR A 546 -8.33 16.76 -14.78
C THR A 546 -7.16 15.77 -14.76
N THR A 547 -6.13 16.02 -13.96
CA THR A 547 -4.92 15.17 -13.85
C THR A 547 -5.08 13.93 -13.00
N SER A 548 -6.28 13.63 -12.52
CA SER A 548 -6.56 12.42 -11.72
C SER A 548 -6.31 11.11 -12.47
N ASN A 549 -6.39 11.12 -13.79
CA ASN A 549 -6.12 9.97 -14.67
C ASN A 549 -4.96 10.25 -15.66
N GLU A 550 -4.51 9.21 -16.36
CA GLU A 550 -3.37 9.28 -17.27
C GLU A 550 -3.65 10.19 -18.50
N ALA A 551 -4.85 10.13 -19.06
CA ALA A 551 -5.21 10.96 -20.21
C ALA A 551 -5.22 12.45 -19.85
N GLY A 552 -5.73 12.81 -18.68
CA GLY A 552 -5.70 14.18 -18.18
C GLY A 552 -4.27 14.69 -17.95
N ARG A 553 -3.39 13.85 -17.38
CA ARG A 553 -1.96 14.18 -17.22
C ARG A 553 -1.27 14.41 -18.55
N ALA A 554 -1.55 13.57 -19.56
CA ALA A 554 -1.01 13.72 -20.90
C ALA A 554 -1.46 15.04 -21.55
N ARG A 555 -2.75 15.39 -21.40
CA ARG A 555 -3.31 16.64 -21.94
C ARG A 555 -2.65 17.87 -21.33
N VAL A 556 -2.56 17.94 -19.98
CA VAL A 556 -1.92 19.09 -19.32
C VAL A 556 -0.44 19.20 -19.67
N ALA A 557 0.26 18.05 -19.78
CA ALA A 557 1.65 18.07 -20.26
C ALA A 557 1.75 18.61 -21.69
N LEU A 558 0.84 18.22 -22.59
CA LEU A 558 0.79 18.72 -23.97
C LEU A 558 0.52 20.23 -24.01
N GLU A 559 -0.39 20.74 -23.18
CA GLU A 559 -0.67 22.17 -23.07
C GLU A 559 0.56 22.97 -22.66
N ILE A 560 1.27 22.51 -21.63
CA ILE A 560 2.54 23.12 -21.18
C ILE A 560 3.58 23.11 -22.30
N ILE A 561 3.77 21.96 -22.95
CA ILE A 561 4.75 21.79 -24.03
C ILE A 561 4.40 22.68 -25.22
N LYS A 562 3.13 22.78 -25.62
CA LYS A 562 2.66 23.70 -26.66
C LYS A 562 2.91 25.17 -26.28
N HIS A 563 2.71 25.51 -25.02
CA HIS A 563 2.95 26.88 -24.56
C HIS A 563 4.45 27.25 -24.71
N ILE A 564 5.35 26.33 -24.35
CA ILE A 564 6.80 26.52 -24.56
C ILE A 564 7.14 26.55 -26.05
N ASN A 565 6.53 25.68 -26.87
CA ASN A 565 6.77 25.61 -28.33
C ASN A 565 6.41 26.92 -29.05
N ARG A 566 5.46 27.72 -28.53
CA ARG A 566 5.12 29.05 -29.11
C ARG A 566 6.29 30.00 -29.10
N THR A 567 7.20 29.90 -28.13
CA THR A 567 8.42 30.73 -28.04
C THR A 567 9.62 30.08 -28.73
N LYS A 568 9.59 28.75 -28.88
CA LYS A 568 10.67 27.95 -29.51
C LYS A 568 10.06 26.86 -30.39
N GLU A 569 9.70 27.19 -31.62
CA GLU A 569 8.98 26.32 -32.55
C GLU A 569 9.61 24.94 -32.80
N SER A 570 10.91 24.81 -32.63
CA SER A 570 11.63 23.52 -32.76
C SER A 570 11.50 22.61 -31.55
N PHE A 571 11.02 23.13 -30.39
CA PHE A 571 10.92 22.36 -29.16
C PHE A 571 9.76 21.37 -29.21
N ALA A 572 10.06 20.08 -29.01
CA ALA A 572 9.08 18.99 -28.84
C ALA A 572 8.02 18.86 -29.95
N ARG A 573 8.31 19.30 -31.18
CA ARG A 573 7.40 19.30 -32.34
C ARG A 573 6.84 17.89 -32.62
N GLU A 574 7.71 16.90 -32.66
CA GLU A 574 7.31 15.50 -32.91
C GLU A 574 6.38 14.97 -31.80
N TYR A 575 6.65 15.30 -30.56
CA TYR A 575 5.76 14.92 -29.42
C TYR A 575 4.36 15.53 -29.58
N ILE A 576 4.27 16.80 -29.94
CA ILE A 576 3.01 17.49 -30.16
C ILE A 576 2.22 16.79 -31.27
N GLU A 577 2.84 16.61 -32.45
CA GLU A 577 2.20 15.97 -33.61
C GLU A 577 1.71 14.53 -33.30
N GLN A 578 2.55 13.71 -32.66
CA GLN A 578 2.17 12.35 -32.29
C GLN A 578 1.05 12.29 -31.24
N THR A 579 1.09 13.19 -30.24
CA THR A 579 0.08 13.22 -29.18
C THR A 579 -1.27 13.69 -29.72
N GLU A 580 -1.28 14.74 -30.55
CA GLU A 580 -2.51 15.19 -31.22
C GLU A 580 -3.11 14.11 -32.14
N LYS A 581 -2.27 13.40 -32.89
CA LYS A 581 -2.73 12.29 -33.73
C LYS A 581 -3.38 11.19 -32.89
N ARG A 582 -2.82 10.87 -31.72
CA ARG A 582 -3.38 9.88 -30.79
C ARG A 582 -4.69 10.37 -30.17
N GLU A 583 -4.77 11.64 -29.79
CA GLU A 583 -6.00 12.24 -29.26
C GLU A 583 -7.12 12.24 -30.30
N ARG A 584 -6.83 12.63 -31.55
CA ARG A 584 -7.78 12.58 -32.68
C ARG A 584 -8.27 11.15 -32.91
N ALA A 585 -7.38 10.18 -33.01
CA ALA A 585 -7.73 8.76 -33.20
C ALA A 585 -8.54 8.19 -31.99
N SER A 586 -8.28 8.65 -30.78
CA SER A 586 -9.07 8.28 -29.59
C SER A 586 -10.46 8.91 -29.64
N PHE A 587 -10.56 10.18 -30.03
CA PHE A 587 -11.82 10.89 -30.19
C PHE A 587 -12.69 10.26 -31.29
N GLU A 588 -12.11 9.96 -32.45
CA GLU A 588 -12.77 9.29 -33.56
C GLU A 588 -13.34 7.90 -33.17
N LYS A 589 -12.70 7.19 -32.25
CA LYS A 589 -13.20 5.92 -31.70
C LYS A 589 -14.32 6.08 -30.69
N LEU A 590 -14.36 7.17 -29.93
CA LEU A 590 -15.37 7.44 -28.90
C LEU A 590 -16.59 8.18 -29.44
N GLU A 591 -16.44 8.95 -30.52
CA GLU A 591 -17.53 9.71 -31.14
C GLU A 591 -18.76 8.85 -31.50
N PRO A 592 -18.64 7.71 -32.15
CA PRO A 592 -19.78 6.88 -32.47
C PRO A 592 -20.56 6.39 -31.24
N TYR A 593 -19.84 6.05 -30.17
CA TYR A 593 -20.46 5.62 -28.90
C TYR A 593 -21.23 6.78 -28.23
N GLN A 594 -20.63 7.96 -28.24
CA GLN A 594 -21.26 9.16 -27.68
C GLN A 594 -22.49 9.59 -28.49
N THR A 595 -22.39 9.58 -29.82
CA THR A 595 -23.50 9.88 -30.73
C THR A 595 -24.67 8.92 -30.50
N LEU A 596 -24.38 7.61 -30.36
CA LEU A 596 -25.40 6.60 -30.08
C LEU A 596 -26.07 6.81 -28.72
N LYS A 597 -25.29 7.12 -27.69
CA LYS A 597 -25.80 7.45 -26.34
C LYS A 597 -26.74 8.64 -26.36
N GLU A 598 -26.35 9.70 -27.03
CA GLU A 598 -27.16 10.92 -27.18
C GLU A 598 -28.48 10.63 -27.94
N LEU A 599 -28.40 9.85 -29.02
CA LEU A 599 -29.57 9.42 -29.79
C LEU A 599 -30.54 8.59 -28.94
N GLU A 600 -30.07 7.51 -28.29
CA GLU A 600 -30.95 6.66 -27.47
C GLU A 600 -31.56 7.44 -26.30
N THR A 601 -30.78 8.29 -25.62
CA THR A 601 -31.28 9.12 -24.51
C THR A 601 -32.32 10.14 -25.02
N GLY A 602 -32.03 10.80 -26.13
CA GLY A 602 -32.94 11.75 -26.76
C GLY A 602 -34.26 11.12 -27.19
N LEU A 603 -34.21 9.95 -27.87
CA LEU A 603 -35.40 9.21 -28.29
C LEU A 603 -36.27 8.76 -27.11
N ARG A 604 -35.65 8.23 -26.05
CA ARG A 604 -36.39 7.82 -24.84
C ARG A 604 -37.13 8.98 -24.22
N SER A 605 -36.42 10.08 -23.95
CA SER A 605 -36.99 11.29 -23.34
C SER A 605 -38.09 11.88 -24.20
N PHE A 606 -37.90 11.92 -25.53
CA PHE A 606 -38.89 12.42 -26.47
C PHE A 606 -40.15 11.54 -26.46
N ILE A 607 -40.03 10.22 -26.64
CA ILE A 607 -41.17 9.28 -26.67
C ILE A 607 -41.95 9.34 -25.35
N GLU A 608 -41.25 9.31 -24.22
CA GLU A 608 -41.87 9.42 -22.89
C GLU A 608 -42.65 10.73 -22.72
N LYS A 609 -42.02 11.86 -23.06
CA LYS A 609 -42.66 13.16 -22.97
C LYS A 609 -43.91 13.29 -23.82
N GLN A 610 -43.84 12.79 -25.08
CA GLN A 610 -44.93 12.85 -26.01
C GLN A 610 -46.11 11.95 -25.60
N LEU A 611 -45.84 10.73 -25.19
CA LEU A 611 -46.90 9.80 -24.80
C LEU A 611 -47.52 10.16 -23.44
N LYS A 612 -46.76 10.70 -22.51
CA LYS A 612 -47.29 11.25 -21.25
C LYS A 612 -48.23 12.42 -21.46
N SER A 613 -48.05 13.18 -22.53
CA SER A 613 -48.96 14.29 -22.84
C SER A 613 -50.34 13.83 -23.32
N LEU A 614 -50.46 12.58 -23.76
CA LEU A 614 -51.73 12.01 -24.23
C LEU A 614 -52.55 11.35 -23.11
N THR A 615 -51.87 10.65 -22.19
CA THR A 615 -52.52 9.91 -21.12
C THR A 615 -51.54 9.67 -19.94
N THR A 616 -52.09 9.69 -18.74
CA THR A 616 -51.29 9.39 -17.52
C THR A 616 -50.86 7.93 -17.47
N ASN A 617 -51.64 7.04 -18.13
CA ASN A 617 -51.38 5.59 -18.16
C ASN A 617 -50.71 5.15 -19.49
N TRP A 618 -49.90 6.03 -20.06
CA TRP A 618 -49.26 5.90 -21.37
C TRP A 618 -48.51 4.60 -21.58
N TRP A 619 -47.84 4.08 -20.53
CA TRP A 619 -47.08 2.84 -20.63
C TRP A 619 -47.96 1.65 -21.02
N LYS A 620 -49.11 1.50 -20.38
CA LYS A 620 -50.04 0.39 -20.67
C LYS A 620 -50.87 0.60 -21.95
N GLU A 621 -51.23 1.85 -22.22
CA GLU A 621 -52.15 2.16 -23.32
C GLU A 621 -51.45 2.38 -24.65
N ARG A 622 -50.26 2.97 -24.62
CA ARG A 622 -49.56 3.43 -25.83
C ARG A 622 -48.33 2.63 -26.22
N ILE A 623 -47.81 1.77 -25.37
CA ILE A 623 -46.67 0.90 -25.69
C ILE A 623 -47.23 -0.47 -26.19
N PRO A 624 -46.68 -1.05 -27.28
CA PRO A 624 -47.07 -2.40 -27.72
C PRO A 624 -46.83 -3.42 -26.60
N SER A 625 -47.76 -4.38 -26.42
CA SER A 625 -47.69 -5.34 -25.31
C SER A 625 -46.43 -6.21 -25.32
N ASP A 626 -45.94 -6.58 -26.51
CA ASP A 626 -44.68 -7.33 -26.65
C ASP A 626 -43.46 -6.52 -26.20
N VAL A 627 -43.48 -5.21 -26.32
CA VAL A 627 -42.45 -4.30 -25.86
C VAL A 627 -42.53 -4.12 -24.35
N GLN A 628 -43.77 -3.98 -23.79
CA GLN A 628 -43.96 -3.88 -22.34
C GLN A 628 -43.37 -5.09 -21.60
N ILE A 629 -43.77 -6.31 -22.04
CA ILE A 629 -43.29 -7.55 -21.42
C ILE A 629 -41.76 -7.65 -21.45
N ARG A 630 -41.14 -7.38 -22.60
CA ARG A 630 -39.67 -7.45 -22.70
C ARG A 630 -38.96 -6.41 -21.88
N ALA A 631 -39.47 -5.19 -21.81
CA ALA A 631 -38.88 -4.12 -21.01
C ALA A 631 -38.95 -4.46 -19.51
N GLU A 632 -40.07 -5.02 -19.05
CA GLU A 632 -40.26 -5.43 -17.65
C GLU A 632 -39.36 -6.62 -17.28
N GLU A 633 -39.23 -7.62 -18.19
CA GLU A 633 -38.28 -8.74 -18.03
C GLU A 633 -36.83 -8.25 -17.96
N ASN A 634 -36.44 -7.32 -18.85
CA ASN A 634 -35.08 -6.75 -18.85
C ASN A 634 -34.81 -5.94 -17.58
N MET A 635 -35.81 -5.19 -17.11
CA MET A 635 -35.74 -4.45 -15.86
C MET A 635 -35.55 -5.41 -14.68
N ALA A 636 -36.32 -6.49 -14.58
CA ALA A 636 -36.19 -7.49 -13.52
C ALA A 636 -34.84 -8.23 -13.56
N ARG A 637 -34.29 -8.49 -14.75
CA ARG A 637 -32.96 -9.10 -14.91
C ARG A 637 -31.81 -8.14 -14.49
N ASN A 638 -32.02 -6.83 -14.58
CA ASN A 638 -31.05 -5.81 -14.20
C ASN A 638 -31.12 -5.40 -12.71
N GLU A 639 -32.10 -5.91 -11.96
CA GLU A 639 -32.10 -5.77 -10.51
C GLU A 639 -30.90 -6.54 -9.95
N SER A 640 -29.89 -5.78 -9.50
CA SER A 640 -28.67 -6.37 -8.96
C SER A 640 -28.95 -7.01 -7.61
N PRO A 641 -28.51 -8.28 -7.38
CA PRO A 641 -28.56 -8.90 -6.06
C PRO A 641 -27.64 -8.21 -5.04
N TRP A 642 -26.84 -7.24 -5.47
CA TRP A 642 -25.88 -6.53 -4.63
C TRP A 642 -26.46 -5.22 -4.09
N PRO A 643 -26.66 -5.03 -2.78
CA PRO A 643 -27.34 -3.86 -2.19
C PRO A 643 -26.66 -2.51 -2.45
N TRP A 644 -25.36 -2.53 -2.83
CA TRP A 644 -24.56 -1.31 -3.10
C TRP A 644 -24.59 -0.87 -4.57
N ILE A 645 -25.16 -1.69 -5.46
CA ILE A 645 -25.39 -1.30 -6.85
C ILE A 645 -26.81 -0.73 -6.93
N LYS A 646 -26.91 0.59 -6.96
CA LYS A 646 -28.20 1.25 -7.16
C LYS A 646 -28.55 1.20 -8.63
N THR A 647 -29.71 0.65 -8.97
CA THR A 647 -30.34 0.81 -10.28
C THR A 647 -30.82 2.27 -10.36
N GLU A 648 -30.16 3.08 -11.16
CA GLU A 648 -30.48 4.54 -11.25
C GLU A 648 -31.82 4.78 -11.96
N GLU A 649 -32.23 3.86 -12.85
CA GLU A 649 -33.38 4.04 -13.72
C GLU A 649 -34.56 3.16 -13.28
N LYS A 650 -35.65 3.79 -12.85
CA LYS A 650 -36.83 3.10 -12.33
C LYS A 650 -37.99 2.97 -13.33
N THR A 651 -37.87 3.51 -14.55
CA THR A 651 -38.93 3.49 -15.57
C THR A 651 -38.65 2.44 -16.63
N PRO A 652 -39.64 1.59 -17.00
CA PRO A 652 -39.41 0.50 -17.94
C PRO A 652 -38.93 0.92 -19.34
N ILE A 653 -39.18 2.15 -19.79
CA ILE A 653 -38.70 2.68 -21.07
C ILE A 653 -37.17 2.68 -21.22
N PHE A 654 -36.44 2.68 -20.11
CA PHE A 654 -34.96 2.58 -20.15
C PHE A 654 -34.46 1.16 -20.47
N TYR A 655 -35.34 0.19 -20.44
CA TYR A 655 -35.04 -1.21 -20.65
C TYR A 655 -35.56 -1.76 -22.00
N ILE A 656 -36.11 -0.88 -22.90
CA ILE A 656 -36.48 -1.28 -24.26
C ILE A 656 -35.25 -1.40 -25.15
N ASN A 657 -35.33 -2.30 -26.15
CA ASN A 657 -34.26 -2.48 -27.13
C ASN A 657 -34.39 -1.45 -28.27
N PHE A 658 -33.27 -1.19 -28.97
CA PHE A 658 -33.23 -0.16 -30.03
C PHE A 658 -34.32 -0.33 -31.11
N PRO A 659 -34.60 -1.54 -31.66
CA PRO A 659 -35.67 -1.71 -32.65
C PRO A 659 -37.08 -1.37 -32.14
N GLU A 660 -37.27 -1.37 -30.85
CA GLU A 660 -38.56 -1.10 -30.20
C GLU A 660 -39.00 0.36 -30.30
N TYR A 661 -38.00 1.29 -30.43
CA TYR A 661 -38.35 2.69 -30.72
C TYR A 661 -39.15 2.85 -31.99
N GLY A 662 -38.76 2.11 -33.06
CA GLY A 662 -39.48 2.07 -34.31
C GLY A 662 -40.91 1.53 -34.16
N LYS A 663 -41.10 0.43 -33.40
CA LYS A 663 -42.42 -0.15 -33.13
C LYS A 663 -43.37 0.80 -32.39
N ILE A 664 -42.83 1.52 -31.39
CA ILE A 664 -43.60 2.48 -30.59
C ILE A 664 -44.06 3.65 -31.48
N ILE A 665 -43.13 4.19 -32.28
CA ILE A 665 -43.43 5.33 -33.17
C ILE A 665 -44.38 4.96 -34.27
N GLN A 666 -44.25 3.76 -34.87
CA GLN A 666 -45.08 3.28 -36.00
C GLN A 666 -46.44 2.76 -35.58
N ARG A 667 -46.70 2.55 -34.30
CA ARG A 667 -48.01 2.12 -33.84
C ARG A 667 -49.06 3.12 -34.33
N LYS A 668 -50.11 2.64 -35.01
CA LYS A 668 -51.08 3.44 -35.78
C LYS A 668 -51.66 4.61 -34.99
N ASP A 669 -52.06 4.36 -33.73
CA ASP A 669 -52.63 5.38 -32.85
C ASP A 669 -51.55 6.39 -32.40
N ASN A 670 -50.33 5.94 -32.05
CA ASN A 670 -49.25 6.84 -31.68
C ASN A 670 -48.80 7.71 -32.86
N TRP A 671 -48.70 7.13 -34.04
CA TRP A 671 -48.34 7.86 -35.24
C TRP A 671 -49.38 8.97 -35.56
N ASN A 672 -50.65 8.62 -35.62
CA ASN A 672 -51.71 9.56 -35.99
C ASN A 672 -51.89 10.66 -34.96
N ASP A 673 -51.83 10.32 -33.67
CA ASP A 673 -52.15 11.30 -32.62
C ASP A 673 -50.98 12.27 -32.38
N ILE A 674 -49.71 11.79 -32.53
CA ILE A 674 -48.60 12.61 -32.07
C ILE A 674 -47.34 12.59 -32.97
N PHE A 675 -46.82 11.43 -33.39
CA PHE A 675 -45.51 11.36 -34.04
C PHE A 675 -45.53 11.88 -35.50
N SER A 676 -46.67 11.80 -36.21
CA SER A 676 -46.79 12.38 -37.54
C SER A 676 -46.59 13.91 -37.57
N LYS A 677 -46.90 14.58 -36.49
CA LYS A 677 -46.66 16.04 -36.35
C LYS A 677 -45.19 16.41 -36.30
N THR A 678 -44.37 15.48 -35.72
CA THR A 678 -42.92 15.70 -35.54
C THR A 678 -42.16 15.18 -36.77
N PHE A 679 -42.39 13.91 -37.17
CA PHE A 679 -41.59 13.25 -38.19
C PHE A 679 -42.11 13.38 -39.62
N LYS A 680 -43.36 13.79 -39.81
CA LYS A 680 -44.05 14.01 -41.09
C LYS A 680 -44.18 12.78 -41.99
N ASP A 681 -43.11 11.97 -42.15
CA ASP A 681 -43.09 10.76 -42.97
C ASP A 681 -42.62 9.53 -42.16
N GLN A 682 -43.50 8.55 -42.01
CA GLN A 682 -43.28 7.35 -41.25
C GLN A 682 -42.18 6.46 -41.84
N THR A 683 -42.14 6.38 -43.18
CA THR A 683 -41.18 5.53 -43.90
C THR A 683 -39.77 6.05 -43.75
N VAL A 684 -39.59 7.36 -43.78
CA VAL A 684 -38.29 8.02 -43.63
C VAL A 684 -37.70 7.81 -42.24
N VAL A 685 -38.45 8.02 -41.17
CA VAL A 685 -37.93 7.85 -39.81
C VAL A 685 -37.62 6.35 -39.54
N PHE A 686 -38.43 5.46 -40.07
CA PHE A 686 -38.18 4.03 -39.94
C PHE A 686 -36.90 3.60 -40.66
N SER A 687 -36.67 4.09 -41.88
CA SER A 687 -35.42 3.84 -42.60
C SER A 687 -34.18 4.30 -41.80
N TRP A 688 -34.24 5.50 -41.24
CA TRP A 688 -33.14 5.97 -40.40
C TRP A 688 -32.88 5.08 -39.19
N LEU A 689 -33.92 4.65 -38.47
CA LEU A 689 -33.79 3.81 -37.30
C LEU A 689 -33.28 2.40 -37.69
N LYS A 690 -33.71 1.86 -38.84
CA LYS A 690 -33.28 0.57 -39.32
C LYS A 690 -31.82 0.53 -39.75
N GLU A 691 -31.36 1.57 -40.46
CA GLU A 691 -29.94 1.72 -40.82
C GLU A 691 -29.05 1.85 -39.56
N LEU A 692 -29.55 2.49 -38.51
CA LEU A 692 -28.82 2.66 -37.27
C LEU A 692 -28.79 1.39 -36.40
N GLU A 693 -29.73 0.44 -36.59
CA GLU A 693 -29.80 -0.76 -35.76
C GLU A 693 -28.58 -1.65 -35.92
N ASP A 694 -28.09 -1.90 -37.14
CA ASP A 694 -26.90 -2.71 -37.38
C ASP A 694 -25.64 -2.05 -36.85
N ILE A 695 -25.51 -0.74 -37.04
CA ILE A 695 -24.38 0.05 -36.53
C ILE A 695 -24.36 0.05 -34.99
N ARG A 696 -25.56 0.25 -34.41
CA ARG A 696 -25.76 0.19 -32.96
C ARG A 696 -25.35 -1.17 -32.39
N ASN A 697 -25.73 -2.25 -33.03
CA ASN A 697 -25.38 -3.59 -32.57
C ASN A 697 -23.88 -3.86 -32.65
N LYS A 698 -23.17 -3.35 -33.65
CA LYS A 698 -21.70 -3.40 -33.71
C LYS A 698 -21.06 -2.65 -32.55
N ILE A 699 -21.52 -1.42 -32.29
CA ILE A 699 -21.01 -0.57 -31.21
C ILE A 699 -21.28 -1.21 -29.83
N ALA A 700 -22.48 -1.69 -29.59
CA ALA A 700 -22.90 -2.33 -28.34
C ALA A 700 -22.10 -3.60 -28.01
N HIS A 701 -21.63 -4.31 -29.03
CA HIS A 701 -20.79 -5.49 -28.90
C HIS A 701 -19.30 -5.21 -29.11
N PHE A 702 -18.88 -3.94 -28.99
CA PHE A 702 -17.46 -3.50 -29.13
C PHE A 702 -16.80 -3.93 -30.45
N ARG A 703 -17.58 -4.08 -31.55
CA ARG A 703 -17.07 -4.42 -32.88
C ARG A 703 -16.63 -3.13 -33.59
N ASN A 704 -15.63 -3.24 -34.48
CA ASN A 704 -15.19 -2.12 -35.30
C ASN A 704 -16.30 -1.74 -36.30
N ILE A 705 -16.50 -0.44 -36.47
CA ILE A 705 -17.34 0.16 -37.51
C ILE A 705 -16.47 0.84 -38.55
N SER A 706 -16.94 0.86 -39.81
CA SER A 706 -16.24 1.55 -40.87
C SER A 706 -16.46 3.07 -40.84
N VAL A 707 -15.68 3.81 -41.63
CA VAL A 707 -15.85 5.28 -41.76
C VAL A 707 -17.21 5.63 -42.30
N GLU A 708 -17.72 4.83 -43.26
CA GLU A 708 -19.05 4.99 -43.86
C GLU A 708 -20.15 4.75 -42.79
N GLU A 709 -20.04 3.72 -41.98
CA GLU A 709 -20.95 3.43 -40.88
C GLU A 709 -20.93 4.55 -39.82
N SER A 710 -19.77 5.06 -39.45
CA SER A 710 -19.63 6.20 -38.53
C SER A 710 -20.29 7.46 -39.12
N THR A 711 -20.12 7.70 -40.41
CA THR A 711 -20.75 8.81 -41.12
C THR A 711 -22.27 8.69 -41.18
N THR A 712 -22.79 7.48 -41.47
CA THR A 712 -24.23 7.16 -41.49
C THR A 712 -24.83 7.35 -40.10
N LEU A 713 -24.16 6.88 -39.06
CA LEU A 713 -24.57 7.09 -37.65
C LEU A 713 -24.73 8.58 -37.34
N ARG A 714 -23.70 9.37 -37.64
CA ARG A 714 -23.71 10.81 -37.37
C ARG A 714 -24.80 11.55 -38.12
N LEU A 715 -24.98 11.24 -39.40
CA LEU A 715 -26.00 11.89 -40.24
C LEU A 715 -27.43 11.54 -39.81
N ASN A 716 -27.76 10.25 -39.62
CA ASN A 716 -29.10 9.83 -39.31
C ASN A 716 -29.47 10.14 -37.83
N ALA A 717 -28.54 9.94 -36.89
CA ALA A 717 -28.73 10.38 -35.50
C ALA A 717 -28.94 11.90 -35.43
N GLY A 718 -28.12 12.66 -36.16
CA GLY A 718 -28.23 14.14 -36.22
C GLY A 718 -29.59 14.60 -36.78
N LYS A 719 -30.09 13.95 -37.83
CA LYS A 719 -31.44 14.23 -38.38
C LYS A 719 -32.53 13.96 -37.34
N ILE A 720 -32.48 12.79 -36.68
CA ILE A 720 -33.48 12.40 -35.67
C ILE A 720 -33.41 13.42 -34.49
N LEU A 721 -32.23 13.68 -33.95
CA LEU A 721 -32.04 14.57 -32.80
C LEU A 721 -32.50 15.99 -33.10
N LYS A 722 -32.21 16.54 -34.30
CA LYS A 722 -32.71 17.85 -34.72
C LYS A 722 -34.25 17.87 -34.87
N THR A 723 -34.86 16.78 -35.32
CA THR A 723 -36.31 16.66 -35.50
C THR A 723 -37.03 16.61 -34.17
N ILE A 724 -36.48 15.91 -33.15
CA ILE A 724 -37.11 15.75 -31.83
C ILE A 724 -36.80 16.94 -30.88
N ASN A 725 -35.70 17.68 -31.12
CA ASN A 725 -35.33 18.88 -30.41
C ASN A 725 -35.10 20.04 -31.39
N PRO A 726 -36.15 20.59 -31.98
CA PRO A 726 -35.98 21.77 -32.84
C PRO A 726 -35.39 22.94 -31.99
N ILE A 727 -34.25 23.45 -32.41
CA ILE A 727 -33.69 24.67 -31.86
C ILE A 727 -34.71 25.74 -32.22
N GLU A 728 -35.32 26.43 -31.24
CA GLU A 728 -36.05 27.66 -31.48
C GLU A 728 -35.04 28.67 -32.05
N GLU A 729 -35.03 28.85 -33.36
CA GLU A 729 -34.35 29.99 -33.96
C GLU A 729 -35.07 31.22 -33.45
N ASP A 730 -34.38 32.00 -32.65
CA ASP A 730 -34.82 33.35 -32.23
C ASP A 730 -35.28 34.16 -33.48
N LYS A 731 -36.57 34.44 -33.52
CA LYS A 731 -37.15 35.39 -34.48
C LYS A 731 -36.87 36.79 -34.08
#